data_b90a953e3d66b1c7e2d6443053f236fb
#
_entry.id   b90a953e3d66b1c7e2d6443053f236fb
#
_cell.length_a   1.000
_cell.length_b   1.000
_cell.length_c   1.000
_cell.angle_alpha   90.00
_cell.angle_beta   90.00
_cell.angle_gamma   90.00
#
_symmetry.space_group_name_H-M   'P 1'
#
loop_
_entity.id
_entity.type
_entity.pdbx_description
1 polymer ?
#
loop_
_entity_poly.entity_id
_entity_poly.type
_entity_poly.pdbx_seq_one_letter_code
_entity_poly.pdbx_strand_id
1 'polypeptide(L)'
;MTEQTTEITAYERSVALVKAELTQYKPKQIDTVLGLLQDGNTVPFIARYRKDQTGSLDEVQIREIEERQRYLENFEKRKEEISRLIDEQGKLTPEITAALSKATTLTALEDIYRPYKQKRRTKATIAKEAGLEPFALWLLMTTKDSVEEKAATFINEEKAILTVEDAINGAVEIIAEWISDEAKYRKQLRQFTQKNGVVKSVVKKEELDEKKVYEMYYDYEEPVKSIVPHRVLALNRAEKEDVVRVTIEVDVTNPLTKIKEEKIKNPSSPSAAIVEGAIKESYKRFIGPAIEREIRNELSEKAQTQAIAIFGENLKNLLLQAPMKGQVILGLDPAYRTGCKLAVIDETGKVLGKSVIYPHVGASEAKRAQAGGQFRRIVEQYGVTLVAIGNGTASRESEQFVAEQLRQIPRKVVYTIVSEAGASVYSASDIARQEFPDYQVEERSAVSIARRLQDPLAELVKIDPKAVGVGQYQHDVPEKQLDEQLDFVVETAVNKVGVNVNTASAALLEHIAGLTKTTAANVVTFRDENGKFTNRTQLKKVPRLGPKAYEQAVGFLRIIDGTNPFDGTDIHPESYDVAIAILKKANAEKLALGSPELEEALKGLNTKELKEEFGIGQETLELVMDGLLKPGRDPREEVAGPILRSDVLKMEALQVGMELEGTVRNVVDFGAFVDIGVKQDGLVHISKLKKGFVKHPSDVVAVGDIVTVWVTELDLKKGRVDLSMIGPENKNS
;
A
#
# COMPACT_ATOMS: atom_id res chain seq x y z
N MET A 1 24.60 -41.09 -27.98
CA MET A 1 24.52 -40.13 -26.83
C MET A 1 23.56 -39.05 -27.29
N THR A 2 22.28 -39.19 -26.95
CA THR A 2 21.25 -38.18 -27.15
C THR A 2 21.46 -37.12 -26.10
N GLU A 3 21.90 -35.92 -26.53
CA GLU A 3 21.86 -34.73 -25.70
C GLU A 3 20.39 -34.48 -25.29
N GLN A 4 20.09 -34.76 -24.03
CA GLN A 4 18.90 -34.27 -23.40
C GLN A 4 19.03 -32.73 -23.34
N THR A 5 18.49 -32.03 -24.30
CA THR A 5 18.19 -30.62 -24.17
C THR A 5 17.22 -30.48 -23.00
N THR A 6 17.74 -30.10 -21.83
CA THR A 6 16.94 -29.79 -20.66
C THR A 6 16.05 -28.60 -21.08
N GLU A 7 14.74 -28.80 -21.22
CA GLU A 7 13.81 -27.72 -21.49
C GLU A 7 13.88 -26.70 -20.34
N ILE A 8 14.27 -25.48 -20.67
CA ILE A 8 14.32 -24.35 -19.73
C ILE A 8 12.91 -24.12 -19.20
N THR A 9 12.72 -24.20 -17.90
CA THR A 9 11.44 -24.06 -17.24
C THR A 9 10.89 -22.62 -17.32
N ALA A 10 9.58 -22.42 -17.14
CA ALA A 10 8.97 -21.07 -17.05
C ALA A 10 9.63 -20.25 -15.93
N TYR A 11 10.02 -20.90 -14.83
CA TYR A 11 10.76 -20.26 -13.73
C TYR A 11 12.12 -19.74 -14.20
N GLU A 12 12.94 -20.56 -14.84
CA GLU A 12 14.28 -20.13 -15.31
C GLU A 12 14.20 -19.00 -16.34
N ARG A 13 13.21 -19.05 -17.25
CA ARG A 13 12.96 -17.94 -18.18
C ARG A 13 12.54 -16.68 -17.44
N SER A 14 11.67 -16.78 -16.46
CA SER A 14 11.24 -15.62 -15.67
C SER A 14 12.40 -14.97 -14.92
N VAL A 15 13.31 -15.74 -14.34
CA VAL A 15 14.52 -15.22 -13.69
C VAL A 15 15.41 -14.45 -14.68
N ALA A 16 15.56 -14.96 -15.91
CA ALA A 16 16.31 -14.25 -16.95
C ALA A 16 15.65 -12.90 -17.32
N LEU A 17 14.32 -12.86 -17.39
CA LEU A 17 13.57 -11.63 -17.64
C LEU A 17 13.67 -10.64 -16.47
N VAL A 18 13.58 -11.11 -15.21
CA VAL A 18 13.79 -10.24 -14.03
C VAL A 18 15.15 -9.55 -14.10
N LYS A 19 16.22 -10.29 -14.44
CA LYS A 19 17.57 -9.74 -14.58
C LYS A 19 17.67 -8.71 -15.71
N ALA A 20 16.91 -8.90 -16.78
CA ALA A 20 16.88 -7.96 -17.91
C ALA A 20 16.09 -6.68 -17.61
N GLU A 21 15.06 -6.75 -16.76
CA GLU A 21 14.20 -5.62 -16.45
C GLU A 21 14.68 -4.83 -15.23
N LEU A 22 15.07 -5.51 -14.15
CA LEU A 22 15.52 -4.88 -12.90
C LEU A 22 17.01 -4.57 -12.94
N THR A 23 17.42 -3.73 -13.88
CA THR A 23 18.83 -3.39 -14.15
C THR A 23 19.51 -2.59 -13.01
N GLN A 24 18.74 -2.06 -12.07
CA GLN A 24 19.25 -1.42 -10.83
C GLN A 24 19.92 -2.42 -9.90
N TYR A 25 19.62 -3.73 -10.02
CA TYR A 25 20.24 -4.81 -9.25
C TYR A 25 21.25 -5.59 -10.11
N LYS A 26 22.34 -6.02 -9.46
CA LYS A 26 23.28 -6.94 -10.12
C LYS A 26 22.64 -8.32 -10.32
N PRO A 27 22.87 -9.02 -11.44
CA PRO A 27 22.30 -10.36 -11.66
C PRO A 27 22.54 -11.33 -10.49
N LYS A 28 23.72 -11.28 -9.87
CA LYS A 28 24.06 -12.11 -8.69
C LYS A 28 23.19 -11.79 -7.48
N GLN A 29 22.81 -10.52 -7.27
CA GLN A 29 21.91 -10.14 -6.16
C GLN A 29 20.54 -10.78 -6.35
N ILE A 30 20.00 -10.73 -7.58
CA ILE A 30 18.71 -11.35 -7.92
C ILE A 30 18.76 -12.86 -7.68
N ASP A 31 19.81 -13.55 -8.18
CA ASP A 31 19.96 -14.99 -7.97
C ASP A 31 20.04 -15.34 -6.48
N THR A 32 20.80 -14.59 -5.71
CA THR A 32 20.95 -14.81 -4.27
C THR A 32 19.63 -14.61 -3.53
N VAL A 33 18.90 -13.53 -3.82
CA VAL A 33 17.59 -13.27 -3.19
C VAL A 33 16.60 -14.40 -3.51
N LEU A 34 16.47 -14.77 -4.78
CA LEU A 34 15.53 -15.81 -5.18
C LEU A 34 15.90 -17.18 -4.60
N GLY A 35 17.20 -17.50 -4.52
CA GLY A 35 17.69 -18.72 -3.87
C GLY A 35 17.35 -18.74 -2.38
N LEU A 36 17.62 -17.65 -1.65
CA LEU A 36 17.30 -17.55 -0.22
C LEU A 36 15.80 -17.68 0.06
N LEU A 37 14.94 -17.07 -0.79
CA LEU A 37 13.48 -17.20 -0.68
C LEU A 37 13.03 -18.66 -0.94
N GLN A 38 13.59 -19.33 -1.95
CA GLN A 38 13.32 -20.75 -2.22
C GLN A 38 13.73 -21.67 -1.06
N ASP A 39 14.82 -21.33 -0.36
CA ASP A 39 15.26 -22.02 0.85
C ASP A 39 14.35 -21.76 2.07
N GLY A 40 13.26 -21.00 1.87
CA GLY A 40 12.26 -20.70 2.89
C GLY A 40 12.69 -19.65 3.90
N ASN A 41 13.64 -18.77 3.55
CA ASN A 41 13.94 -17.61 4.37
C ASN A 41 12.88 -16.50 4.15
N THR A 42 12.55 -15.81 5.23
CA THR A 42 11.61 -14.67 5.21
C THR A 42 12.29 -13.39 4.76
N VAL A 43 11.53 -12.45 4.19
CA VAL A 43 12.05 -11.17 3.74
C VAL A 43 12.76 -10.39 4.85
N PRO A 44 12.19 -10.23 6.08
CA PRO A 44 12.89 -9.53 7.16
C PRO A 44 14.20 -10.21 7.58
N PHE A 45 14.23 -11.54 7.60
CA PHE A 45 15.45 -12.28 7.94
C PHE A 45 16.56 -12.08 6.89
N ILE A 46 16.22 -12.15 5.62
CA ILE A 46 17.17 -11.90 4.52
C ILE A 46 17.71 -10.47 4.62
N ALA A 47 16.81 -9.47 4.77
CA ALA A 47 17.14 -8.06 4.83
C ALA A 47 18.05 -7.69 6.02
N ARG A 48 17.97 -8.43 7.14
CA ARG A 48 18.80 -8.15 8.32
C ARG A 48 20.03 -9.05 8.43
N TYR A 49 19.88 -10.35 8.26
CA TYR A 49 20.91 -11.34 8.58
C TYR A 49 21.60 -11.97 7.36
N ARG A 50 21.20 -11.59 6.14
CA ARG A 50 21.82 -12.04 4.88
C ARG A 50 22.26 -10.87 3.98
N LYS A 51 22.43 -9.67 4.56
CA LYS A 51 22.82 -8.45 3.85
C LYS A 51 24.13 -8.60 3.08
N ASP A 52 25.15 -9.22 3.67
CA ASP A 52 26.43 -9.46 3.00
C ASP A 52 26.28 -10.31 1.74
N GLN A 53 25.32 -11.26 1.72
CA GLN A 53 25.05 -12.12 0.57
C GLN A 53 24.28 -11.39 -0.51
N THR A 54 23.31 -10.55 -0.13
CA THR A 54 22.43 -9.81 -1.05
C THR A 54 23.04 -8.50 -1.53
N GLY A 55 24.16 -8.06 -0.94
CA GLY A 55 24.76 -6.76 -1.23
C GLY A 55 23.91 -5.62 -0.71
N SER A 56 23.49 -5.71 0.56
CA SER A 56 22.80 -4.70 1.36
C SER A 56 21.39 -4.34 0.88
N LEU A 57 20.68 -5.27 0.23
CA LEU A 57 19.28 -5.06 -0.15
C LEU A 57 18.38 -5.02 1.08
N ASP A 58 17.45 -4.07 1.07
CA ASP A 58 16.41 -3.91 2.09
C ASP A 58 15.15 -4.75 1.79
N GLU A 59 14.18 -4.72 2.70
CA GLU A 59 12.94 -5.48 2.61
C GLU A 59 12.11 -5.12 1.37
N VAL A 60 12.10 -3.84 0.99
CA VAL A 60 11.34 -3.34 -0.17
C VAL A 60 11.98 -3.85 -1.47
N GLN A 61 13.30 -3.79 -1.56
CA GLN A 61 14.06 -4.24 -2.73
C GLN A 61 13.97 -5.76 -2.91
N ILE A 62 14.03 -6.53 -1.81
CA ILE A 62 13.87 -7.98 -1.83
C ILE A 62 12.47 -8.36 -2.32
N ARG A 63 11.44 -7.69 -1.81
CA ARG A 63 10.05 -7.89 -2.22
C ARG A 63 9.82 -7.50 -3.68
N GLU A 64 10.41 -6.41 -4.17
CA GLU A 64 10.34 -6.02 -5.58
C GLU A 64 10.84 -7.15 -6.49
N ILE A 65 11.96 -7.78 -6.16
CA ILE A 65 12.52 -8.91 -6.91
C ILE A 65 11.56 -10.11 -6.87
N GLU A 66 11.02 -10.45 -5.71
CA GLU A 66 10.09 -11.57 -5.52
C GLU A 66 8.79 -11.37 -6.31
N GLU A 67 8.16 -10.21 -6.18
CA GLU A 67 6.91 -9.88 -6.86
C GLU A 67 7.09 -9.85 -8.38
N ARG A 68 8.22 -9.28 -8.86
CA ARG A 68 8.50 -9.23 -10.28
C ARG A 68 8.77 -10.63 -10.86
N GLN A 69 9.48 -11.48 -10.14
CA GLN A 69 9.70 -12.88 -10.53
C GLN A 69 8.38 -13.64 -10.64
N ARG A 70 7.52 -13.53 -9.62
CA ARG A 70 6.20 -14.18 -9.60
C ARG A 70 5.31 -13.71 -10.76
N TYR A 71 5.31 -12.41 -11.07
CA TYR A 71 4.59 -11.86 -12.22
C TYR A 71 5.10 -12.44 -13.54
N LEU A 72 6.42 -12.44 -13.75
CA LEU A 72 7.03 -12.92 -14.99
C LEU A 72 6.92 -14.43 -15.15
N GLU A 73 6.94 -15.20 -14.08
CA GLU A 73 6.67 -16.64 -14.12
C GLU A 73 5.23 -16.92 -14.58
N ASN A 74 4.25 -16.18 -14.06
CA ASN A 74 2.86 -16.30 -14.51
C ASN A 74 2.70 -15.85 -15.98
N PHE A 75 3.43 -14.83 -16.40
CA PHE A 75 3.49 -14.40 -17.80
C PHE A 75 4.04 -15.49 -18.72
N GLU A 76 5.16 -16.13 -18.36
CA GLU A 76 5.75 -17.22 -19.15
C GLU A 76 4.84 -18.48 -19.17
N LYS A 77 4.22 -18.84 -18.05
CA LYS A 77 3.20 -19.92 -18.00
C LYS A 77 2.01 -19.61 -18.92
N ARG A 78 1.53 -18.38 -18.94
CA ARG A 78 0.44 -17.96 -19.83
C ARG A 78 0.83 -18.03 -21.30
N LYS A 79 2.06 -17.64 -21.64
CA LYS A 79 2.61 -17.72 -22.97
C LYS A 79 2.71 -19.18 -23.47
N GLU A 80 3.19 -20.10 -22.62
CA GLU A 80 3.20 -21.53 -22.91
C GLU A 80 1.78 -22.08 -23.13
N GLU A 81 0.84 -21.70 -22.28
CA GLU A 81 -0.57 -22.12 -22.41
C GLU A 81 -1.16 -21.65 -23.73
N ILE A 82 -0.95 -20.38 -24.11
CA ILE A 82 -1.45 -19.83 -25.38
C ILE A 82 -0.82 -20.57 -26.57
N SER A 83 0.49 -20.81 -26.53
CA SER A 83 1.18 -21.56 -27.58
C SER A 83 0.58 -22.96 -27.75
N ARG A 84 0.36 -23.68 -26.65
CA ARG A 84 -0.27 -24.99 -26.65
C ARG A 84 -1.70 -24.95 -27.22
N LEU A 85 -2.52 -24.00 -26.77
CA LEU A 85 -3.91 -23.86 -27.22
C LEU A 85 -4.04 -23.56 -28.73
N ILE A 86 -3.06 -22.84 -29.29
CA ILE A 86 -3.02 -22.58 -30.76
C ILE A 86 -2.53 -23.82 -31.51
N ASP A 87 -1.55 -24.53 -30.94
CA ASP A 87 -1.02 -25.77 -31.52
C ASP A 87 -2.05 -26.90 -31.56
N GLU A 88 -2.84 -27.07 -30.50
CA GLU A 88 -3.96 -28.03 -30.42
C GLU A 88 -5.01 -27.78 -31.54
N GLN A 89 -5.10 -26.56 -32.07
CA GLN A 89 -5.94 -26.23 -33.23
C GLN A 89 -5.23 -26.45 -34.59
N GLY A 90 -3.97 -26.90 -34.57
CA GLY A 90 -3.14 -27.06 -35.79
C GLY A 90 -2.81 -25.74 -36.49
N LYS A 91 -2.82 -24.63 -35.76
CA LYS A 91 -2.66 -23.28 -36.32
C LYS A 91 -1.39 -22.56 -35.86
N LEU A 92 -0.52 -23.23 -35.10
CA LEU A 92 0.74 -22.64 -34.63
C LEU A 92 1.76 -22.58 -35.78
N THR A 93 1.97 -21.37 -36.32
CA THR A 93 2.95 -21.14 -37.37
C THR A 93 4.24 -20.55 -36.81
N PRO A 94 5.38 -20.58 -37.56
CA PRO A 94 6.63 -19.92 -37.15
C PRO A 94 6.46 -18.43 -36.86
N GLU A 95 5.59 -17.75 -37.62
CA GLU A 95 5.31 -16.31 -37.45
C GLU A 95 4.59 -16.06 -36.12
N ILE A 96 3.62 -16.91 -35.73
CA ILE A 96 2.91 -16.81 -34.45
C ILE A 96 3.87 -17.09 -33.29
N THR A 97 4.71 -18.13 -33.43
CA THR A 97 5.73 -18.45 -32.42
C THR A 97 6.69 -17.27 -32.22
N ALA A 98 7.14 -16.63 -33.32
CA ALA A 98 7.98 -15.44 -33.28
C ALA A 98 7.25 -14.22 -32.66
N ALA A 99 5.94 -14.07 -32.91
CA ALA A 99 5.15 -13.01 -32.30
C ALA A 99 4.98 -13.23 -30.79
N LEU A 100 4.68 -14.45 -30.35
CA LEU A 100 4.59 -14.83 -28.93
C LEU A 100 5.93 -14.60 -28.21
N SER A 101 7.06 -14.97 -28.85
CA SER A 101 8.39 -14.76 -28.23
C SER A 101 8.76 -13.28 -28.06
N LYS A 102 8.24 -12.39 -28.92
CA LYS A 102 8.46 -10.93 -28.86
C LYS A 102 7.46 -10.20 -27.95
N ALA A 103 6.43 -10.87 -27.50
CA ALA A 103 5.45 -10.27 -26.61
C ALA A 103 6.08 -10.02 -25.23
N THR A 104 5.89 -8.81 -24.70
CA THR A 104 6.42 -8.38 -23.41
C THR A 104 5.32 -8.07 -22.38
N THR A 105 4.05 -8.13 -22.77
CA THR A 105 2.91 -7.85 -21.93
C THR A 105 1.79 -8.88 -22.11
N LEU A 106 1.01 -9.12 -21.05
CA LEU A 106 -0.16 -9.99 -21.12
C LEU A 106 -1.15 -9.53 -22.19
N THR A 107 -1.35 -8.22 -22.33
CA THR A 107 -2.21 -7.64 -23.39
C THR A 107 -1.74 -8.04 -24.79
N ALA A 108 -0.42 -8.00 -25.04
CA ALA A 108 0.12 -8.41 -26.34
C ALA A 108 -0.08 -9.92 -26.59
N LEU A 109 0.08 -10.77 -25.56
CA LEU A 109 -0.21 -12.20 -25.66
C LEU A 109 -1.68 -12.47 -25.96
N GLU A 110 -2.59 -11.80 -25.26
CA GLU A 110 -4.04 -11.95 -25.48
C GLU A 110 -4.46 -11.42 -26.85
N ASP A 111 -3.87 -10.35 -27.38
CA ASP A 111 -4.11 -9.86 -28.74
C ASP A 111 -3.70 -10.90 -29.82
N ILE A 112 -2.55 -11.58 -29.60
CA ILE A 112 -2.09 -12.66 -30.51
C ILE A 112 -3.04 -13.87 -30.41
N TYR A 113 -3.49 -14.25 -29.23
CA TYR A 113 -4.37 -15.38 -28.98
C TYR A 113 -5.81 -15.13 -29.47
N ARG A 114 -6.25 -13.88 -29.54
CA ARG A 114 -7.64 -13.48 -29.81
C ARG A 114 -8.30 -14.15 -31.02
N PRO A 115 -7.64 -14.29 -32.18
CA PRO A 115 -8.22 -14.97 -33.35
C PRO A 115 -8.50 -16.46 -33.12
N TYR A 116 -7.77 -17.10 -32.17
CA TYR A 116 -7.83 -18.53 -31.88
C TYR A 116 -8.71 -18.88 -30.69
N LYS A 117 -9.10 -17.86 -29.90
CA LYS A 117 -9.95 -18.03 -28.73
C LYS A 117 -11.37 -18.46 -29.13
N GLN A 118 -11.91 -19.47 -28.46
CA GLN A 118 -13.31 -19.84 -28.65
C GLN A 118 -14.21 -18.63 -28.36
N LYS A 119 -14.94 -18.19 -29.37
CA LYS A 119 -15.90 -17.08 -29.26
C LYS A 119 -17.30 -17.62 -29.07
N ARG A 120 -18.14 -16.84 -28.39
CA ARG A 120 -19.59 -17.06 -28.46
C ARG A 120 -20.06 -16.88 -29.92
N ARG A 121 -21.16 -17.54 -30.32
CA ARG A 121 -21.73 -17.40 -31.64
C ARG A 121 -22.04 -15.92 -31.97
N THR A 122 -21.26 -15.33 -32.87
CA THR A 122 -21.36 -13.92 -33.29
C THR A 122 -22.12 -13.81 -34.61
N LYS A 123 -22.53 -12.60 -35.01
CA LYS A 123 -23.08 -12.36 -36.35
C LYS A 123 -22.12 -12.81 -37.46
N ALA A 124 -20.82 -12.58 -37.26
CA ALA A 124 -19.79 -13.04 -38.20
C ALA A 124 -19.71 -14.57 -38.24
N THR A 125 -19.87 -15.28 -37.12
CA THR A 125 -19.93 -16.73 -37.06
C THR A 125 -21.13 -17.24 -37.87
N ILE A 126 -22.31 -16.64 -37.69
CA ILE A 126 -23.51 -16.98 -38.43
C ILE A 126 -23.31 -16.76 -39.93
N ALA A 127 -22.73 -15.66 -40.33
CA ALA A 127 -22.43 -15.35 -41.72
C ALA A 127 -21.40 -16.32 -42.33
N LYS A 128 -20.40 -16.78 -41.60
CA LYS A 128 -19.45 -17.82 -42.03
C LYS A 128 -20.15 -19.17 -42.21
N GLU A 129 -20.99 -19.58 -41.26
CA GLU A 129 -21.81 -20.79 -41.34
C GLU A 129 -22.73 -20.73 -42.55
N ALA A 130 -23.23 -19.55 -42.90
CA ALA A 130 -24.05 -19.31 -44.09
C ALA A 130 -23.23 -19.36 -45.39
N GLY A 131 -21.90 -19.43 -45.33
CA GLY A 131 -21.02 -19.57 -46.50
C GLY A 131 -20.61 -18.25 -47.12
N LEU A 132 -20.67 -17.11 -46.40
CA LEU A 132 -20.33 -15.77 -46.92
C LEU A 132 -18.84 -15.43 -46.80
N GLU A 133 -17.99 -16.28 -46.25
CA GLU A 133 -16.56 -16.05 -46.10
C GLU A 133 -15.83 -15.81 -47.46
N PRO A 134 -16.10 -16.61 -48.52
CA PRO A 134 -15.52 -16.33 -49.85
C PRO A 134 -15.92 -14.97 -50.43
N PHE A 135 -17.15 -14.52 -50.12
CA PHE A 135 -17.63 -13.21 -50.55
C PHE A 135 -16.93 -12.07 -49.78
N ALA A 136 -16.74 -12.24 -48.47
CA ALA A 136 -15.95 -11.28 -47.67
C ALA A 136 -14.49 -11.14 -48.18
N LEU A 137 -13.84 -12.26 -48.53
CA LEU A 137 -12.51 -12.24 -49.13
C LEU A 137 -12.50 -11.52 -50.49
N TRP A 138 -13.54 -11.79 -51.33
CA TRP A 138 -13.64 -11.14 -52.64
C TRP A 138 -13.85 -9.62 -52.50
N LEU A 139 -14.64 -9.14 -51.52
CA LEU A 139 -14.80 -7.70 -51.25
C LEU A 139 -13.45 -7.04 -50.91
N LEU A 140 -12.59 -7.71 -50.14
CA LEU A 140 -11.26 -7.22 -49.79
C LEU A 140 -10.28 -7.16 -50.95
N MET A 141 -10.52 -7.89 -52.06
CA MET A 141 -9.69 -7.80 -53.26
C MET A 141 -9.90 -6.48 -54.02
N THR A 142 -10.96 -5.73 -53.70
CA THR A 142 -11.30 -4.43 -54.32
C THR A 142 -11.22 -4.44 -55.84
N THR A 143 -11.90 -5.43 -56.47
CA THR A 143 -12.00 -5.59 -57.90
C THR A 143 -12.87 -4.49 -58.57
N LYS A 144 -12.93 -4.44 -59.89
CA LYS A 144 -13.80 -3.51 -60.64
C LYS A 144 -15.19 -4.10 -60.92
N ASP A 145 -15.46 -5.35 -60.54
CA ASP A 145 -16.70 -6.05 -60.85
C ASP A 145 -17.83 -5.55 -59.94
N SER A 146 -19.07 -5.74 -60.40
CA SER A 146 -20.27 -5.36 -59.66
C SER A 146 -20.42 -6.17 -58.36
N VAL A 147 -20.59 -5.46 -57.24
CA VAL A 147 -20.81 -6.07 -55.91
C VAL A 147 -22.18 -6.73 -55.89
N GLU A 148 -23.21 -6.13 -56.48
CA GLU A 148 -24.58 -6.62 -56.48
C GLU A 148 -24.67 -7.94 -57.22
N GLU A 149 -24.03 -8.02 -58.43
CA GLU A 149 -24.00 -9.28 -59.19
C GLU A 149 -23.30 -10.40 -58.45
N LYS A 150 -22.17 -10.05 -57.79
CA LYS A 150 -21.42 -11.03 -56.99
C LYS A 150 -22.22 -11.47 -55.76
N ALA A 151 -22.82 -10.55 -55.02
CA ALA A 151 -23.63 -10.84 -53.84
C ALA A 151 -24.84 -11.73 -54.17
N ALA A 152 -25.47 -11.49 -55.33
CA ALA A 152 -26.59 -12.31 -55.79
C ALA A 152 -26.26 -13.81 -55.92
N THR A 153 -24.99 -14.15 -56.16
CA THR A 153 -24.54 -15.55 -56.23
C THR A 153 -24.48 -16.25 -54.85
N PHE A 154 -24.62 -15.52 -53.77
CA PHE A 154 -24.60 -16.04 -52.41
C PHE A 154 -26.00 -16.07 -51.76
N ILE A 155 -27.05 -15.66 -52.47
CA ILE A 155 -28.46 -15.78 -51.98
C ILE A 155 -28.77 -17.25 -51.79
N ASN A 156 -29.26 -17.59 -50.58
CA ASN A 156 -29.62 -18.96 -50.22
C ASN A 156 -30.66 -18.92 -49.08
N GLU A 157 -31.88 -19.31 -49.43
CA GLU A 157 -33.04 -19.32 -48.50
C GLU A 157 -32.83 -20.27 -47.33
N GLU A 158 -32.20 -21.45 -47.56
CA GLU A 158 -31.97 -22.45 -46.49
C GLU A 158 -31.01 -21.90 -45.43
N LYS A 159 -30.17 -20.95 -45.81
CA LYS A 159 -29.16 -20.28 -44.93
C LYS A 159 -29.61 -18.90 -44.48
N ALA A 160 -30.87 -18.53 -44.71
CA ALA A 160 -31.48 -17.26 -44.37
C ALA A 160 -30.76 -16.03 -44.99
N ILE A 161 -30.19 -16.19 -46.19
CA ILE A 161 -29.67 -15.09 -47.02
C ILE A 161 -30.71 -14.86 -48.13
N LEU A 162 -31.63 -13.93 -47.88
CA LEU A 162 -32.78 -13.75 -48.76
C LEU A 162 -32.54 -12.66 -49.81
N THR A 163 -31.67 -11.72 -49.53
CA THR A 163 -31.42 -10.55 -50.36
C THR A 163 -29.93 -10.32 -50.61
N VAL A 164 -29.59 -9.52 -51.63
CA VAL A 164 -28.25 -9.00 -51.88
C VAL A 164 -27.74 -8.25 -50.65
N GLU A 165 -28.60 -7.49 -49.98
CA GLU A 165 -28.26 -6.73 -48.81
C GLU A 165 -27.89 -7.65 -47.62
N ASP A 166 -28.56 -8.76 -47.42
CA ASP A 166 -28.24 -9.77 -46.40
C ASP A 166 -26.85 -10.35 -46.64
N ALA A 167 -26.49 -10.64 -47.92
CA ALA A 167 -25.20 -11.17 -48.28
C ALA A 167 -24.09 -10.13 -47.99
N ILE A 168 -24.31 -8.86 -48.37
CA ILE A 168 -23.36 -7.77 -48.10
C ILE A 168 -23.18 -7.54 -46.62
N ASN A 169 -24.28 -7.44 -45.86
CA ASN A 169 -24.22 -7.24 -44.39
C ASN A 169 -23.50 -8.38 -43.69
N GLY A 170 -23.77 -9.63 -44.08
CA GLY A 170 -23.06 -10.80 -43.56
C GLY A 170 -21.54 -10.74 -43.83
N ALA A 171 -21.16 -10.38 -45.07
CA ALA A 171 -19.74 -10.22 -45.41
C ALA A 171 -19.08 -9.05 -44.66
N VAL A 172 -19.79 -7.94 -44.44
CA VAL A 172 -19.33 -6.81 -43.61
C VAL A 172 -19.05 -7.24 -42.18
N GLU A 173 -19.95 -8.05 -41.57
CA GLU A 173 -19.73 -8.58 -40.22
C GLU A 173 -18.46 -9.44 -40.16
N ILE A 174 -18.20 -10.28 -41.16
CA ILE A 174 -16.96 -11.08 -41.24
C ILE A 174 -15.74 -10.20 -41.36
N ILE A 175 -15.74 -9.22 -42.27
CA ILE A 175 -14.61 -8.29 -42.47
C ILE A 175 -14.36 -7.49 -41.20
N ALA A 176 -15.39 -6.97 -40.56
CA ALA A 176 -15.28 -6.21 -39.32
C ALA A 176 -14.67 -7.04 -38.18
N GLU A 177 -15.06 -8.34 -38.07
CA GLU A 177 -14.46 -9.25 -37.11
C GLU A 177 -12.97 -9.50 -37.41
N TRP A 178 -12.61 -9.79 -38.66
CA TRP A 178 -11.21 -10.00 -39.04
C TRP A 178 -10.33 -8.79 -38.70
N ILE A 179 -10.77 -7.58 -39.07
CA ILE A 179 -10.04 -6.35 -38.74
C ILE A 179 -9.91 -6.18 -37.21
N SER A 180 -10.96 -6.48 -36.46
CA SER A 180 -10.94 -6.37 -35.01
C SER A 180 -10.01 -7.37 -34.33
N ASP A 181 -9.72 -8.49 -34.98
CA ASP A 181 -8.84 -9.54 -34.47
C ASP A 181 -7.36 -9.33 -34.83
N GLU A 182 -7.06 -8.40 -35.75
CA GLU A 182 -5.67 -8.11 -36.12
C GLU A 182 -4.92 -7.38 -34.97
N ALA A 183 -3.99 -8.08 -34.34
CA ALA A 183 -3.17 -7.57 -33.22
C ALA A 183 -2.43 -6.27 -33.58
N LYS A 184 -1.97 -6.13 -34.85
CA LYS A 184 -1.30 -4.93 -35.37
C LYS A 184 -2.18 -3.69 -35.23
N TYR A 185 -3.43 -3.74 -35.67
CA TYR A 185 -4.36 -2.61 -35.63
C TYR A 185 -4.76 -2.27 -34.20
N ARG A 186 -5.00 -3.28 -33.37
CA ARG A 186 -5.30 -3.09 -31.97
C ARG A 186 -4.15 -2.36 -31.26
N LYS A 187 -2.91 -2.82 -31.47
CA LYS A 187 -1.71 -2.18 -30.91
C LYS A 187 -1.58 -0.72 -31.35
N GLN A 188 -1.72 -0.45 -32.66
CA GLN A 188 -1.61 0.92 -33.20
C GLN A 188 -2.69 1.85 -32.64
N LEU A 189 -3.95 1.41 -32.63
CA LEU A 189 -5.07 2.20 -32.13
C LEU A 189 -4.98 2.42 -30.61
N ARG A 190 -4.53 1.42 -29.86
CA ARG A 190 -4.29 1.55 -28.39
C ARG A 190 -3.22 2.59 -28.12
N GLN A 191 -2.06 2.51 -28.76
CA GLN A 191 -0.98 3.49 -28.59
C GLN A 191 -1.40 4.89 -29.01
N PHE A 192 -2.18 4.99 -30.08
CA PHE A 192 -2.73 6.27 -30.54
C PHE A 192 -3.70 6.86 -29.49
N THR A 193 -4.59 6.06 -28.93
CA THR A 193 -5.55 6.48 -27.89
C THR A 193 -4.85 6.84 -26.60
N GLN A 194 -3.84 6.09 -26.14
CA GLN A 194 -3.03 6.43 -24.97
C GLN A 194 -2.34 7.79 -25.12
N LYS A 195 -1.89 8.13 -26.32
CA LYS A 195 -1.17 9.38 -26.59
C LYS A 195 -2.10 10.59 -26.76
N ASN A 196 -3.24 10.40 -27.43
CA ASN A 196 -4.11 11.49 -27.92
C ASN A 196 -5.51 11.47 -27.28
N GLY A 197 -5.86 10.44 -26.55
CA GLY A 197 -7.16 10.31 -25.91
C GLY A 197 -7.33 11.27 -24.74
N VAL A 198 -8.60 11.62 -24.49
CA VAL A 198 -9.03 12.50 -23.40
C VAL A 198 -10.03 11.73 -22.55
N VAL A 199 -9.77 11.66 -21.25
CA VAL A 199 -10.75 11.20 -20.25
C VAL A 199 -11.77 12.30 -20.10
N LYS A 200 -13.04 11.97 -20.34
CA LYS A 200 -14.16 12.88 -20.23
C LYS A 200 -15.17 12.39 -19.21
N SER A 201 -15.61 13.27 -18.35
CA SER A 201 -16.66 13.01 -17.37
C SER A 201 -17.82 13.97 -17.57
N VAL A 202 -19.02 13.42 -17.57
CA VAL A 202 -20.25 14.21 -17.64
C VAL A 202 -21.20 13.78 -16.53
N VAL A 203 -21.92 14.75 -15.95
CA VAL A 203 -22.93 14.45 -14.93
C VAL A 203 -24.03 13.54 -15.49
N LYS A 204 -24.41 12.53 -14.70
CA LYS A 204 -25.48 11.60 -15.05
C LYS A 204 -26.70 11.77 -14.14
N LYS A 205 -26.44 11.88 -12.81
CA LYS A 205 -27.48 12.04 -11.78
C LYS A 205 -26.96 12.94 -10.66
N GLU A 206 -27.10 14.26 -10.82
CA GLU A 206 -26.66 15.26 -9.86
C GLU A 206 -27.36 15.08 -8.49
N GLU A 207 -28.59 14.62 -8.48
CA GLU A 207 -29.38 14.37 -7.28
C GLU A 207 -28.76 13.34 -6.30
N LEU A 208 -27.86 12.49 -6.79
CA LEU A 208 -27.14 11.54 -5.94
C LEU A 208 -25.92 12.17 -5.22
N ASP A 209 -25.48 13.34 -5.61
CA ASP A 209 -24.38 14.09 -4.98
C ASP A 209 -24.90 15.28 -4.16
N GLU A 210 -25.73 15.00 -3.14
CA GLU A 210 -26.33 16.03 -2.27
C GLU A 210 -25.29 16.99 -1.67
N LYS A 211 -24.09 16.52 -1.41
CA LYS A 211 -22.98 17.27 -0.80
C LYS A 211 -22.08 17.95 -1.82
N LYS A 212 -22.34 17.77 -3.11
CA LYS A 212 -21.54 18.29 -4.23
C LYS A 212 -20.05 17.92 -4.15
N VAL A 213 -19.78 16.68 -3.72
CA VAL A 213 -18.42 16.14 -3.59
C VAL A 213 -17.74 16.02 -4.94
N TYR A 214 -18.53 15.70 -5.99
CA TYR A 214 -18.07 15.45 -7.36
C TYR A 214 -18.34 16.61 -8.32
N GLU A 215 -18.79 17.78 -7.84
CA GLU A 215 -19.19 18.93 -8.68
C GLU A 215 -18.11 19.30 -9.71
N MET A 216 -16.82 19.21 -9.35
CA MET A 216 -15.69 19.47 -10.25
C MET A 216 -15.57 18.48 -11.42
N TYR A 217 -16.25 17.34 -11.34
CA TYR A 217 -16.24 16.28 -12.37
C TYR A 217 -17.53 16.21 -13.19
N TYR A 218 -18.47 17.14 -13.01
CA TYR A 218 -19.72 17.16 -13.75
C TYR A 218 -19.55 17.50 -15.23
N ASP A 219 -18.56 18.30 -15.56
CA ASP A 219 -18.09 18.58 -16.92
C ASP A 219 -16.56 18.69 -16.87
N TYR A 220 -15.89 17.57 -17.07
CA TYR A 220 -14.45 17.48 -16.85
C TYR A 220 -13.76 16.76 -17.99
N GLU A 221 -12.61 17.30 -18.42
CA GLU A 221 -11.77 16.73 -19.46
C GLU A 221 -10.28 16.80 -19.05
N GLU A 222 -9.55 15.67 -19.21
CA GLU A 222 -8.10 15.63 -19.03
C GLU A 222 -7.46 14.59 -19.96
N PRO A 223 -6.27 14.90 -20.57
CA PRO A 223 -5.59 13.93 -21.43
C PRO A 223 -5.22 12.64 -20.68
N VAL A 224 -5.44 11.49 -21.32
CA VAL A 224 -5.10 10.16 -20.77
C VAL A 224 -3.65 10.08 -20.28
N LYS A 225 -2.72 10.69 -21.03
CA LYS A 225 -1.28 10.65 -20.72
C LYS A 225 -0.85 11.42 -19.47
N SER A 226 -1.67 12.34 -18.98
CA SER A 226 -1.34 13.28 -17.90
C SER A 226 -2.27 13.19 -16.70
N ILE A 227 -3.37 12.44 -16.80
CA ILE A 227 -4.31 12.31 -15.67
C ILE A 227 -3.61 11.72 -14.45
N VAL A 228 -3.82 12.37 -13.30
CA VAL A 228 -3.18 11.98 -12.04
C VAL A 228 -4.00 10.92 -11.29
N PRO A 229 -3.34 10.04 -10.52
CA PRO A 229 -3.97 8.89 -9.87
C PRO A 229 -5.19 9.21 -9.02
N HIS A 230 -5.14 10.23 -8.17
CA HIS A 230 -6.27 10.56 -7.29
C HIS A 230 -7.52 10.99 -8.06
N ARG A 231 -7.37 11.61 -9.23
CA ARG A 231 -8.51 11.97 -10.09
C ARG A 231 -9.13 10.74 -10.74
N VAL A 232 -8.29 9.76 -11.15
CA VAL A 232 -8.79 8.48 -11.65
C VAL A 232 -9.64 7.78 -10.59
N LEU A 233 -9.16 7.73 -9.34
CA LEU A 233 -9.92 7.12 -8.24
C LEU A 233 -11.20 7.89 -7.92
N ALA A 234 -11.15 9.22 -7.93
CA ALA A 234 -12.34 10.06 -7.73
C ALA A 234 -13.39 9.82 -8.82
N LEU A 235 -12.97 9.80 -10.10
CA LEU A 235 -13.85 9.52 -11.24
C LEU A 235 -14.46 8.12 -11.18
N ASN A 236 -13.65 7.11 -10.82
CA ASN A 236 -14.14 5.74 -10.66
C ASN A 236 -15.19 5.62 -9.54
N ARG A 237 -14.97 6.32 -8.41
CA ARG A 237 -15.94 6.37 -7.30
C ARG A 237 -17.22 7.07 -7.73
N ALA A 238 -17.12 8.26 -8.34
CA ALA A 238 -18.27 9.03 -8.81
C ALA A 238 -19.11 8.25 -9.84
N GLU A 239 -18.46 7.47 -10.73
CA GLU A 239 -19.14 6.60 -11.69
C GLU A 239 -19.79 5.39 -11.01
N LYS A 240 -19.13 4.77 -10.02
CA LYS A 240 -19.67 3.67 -9.21
C LYS A 240 -20.89 4.11 -8.39
N GLU A 241 -20.91 5.35 -7.93
CA GLU A 241 -22.04 5.98 -7.23
C GLU A 241 -23.13 6.51 -8.20
N ASP A 242 -22.95 6.29 -9.51
CA ASP A 242 -23.88 6.66 -10.58
C ASP A 242 -24.11 8.18 -10.74
N VAL A 243 -23.20 9.00 -10.20
CA VAL A 243 -23.25 10.48 -10.28
C VAL A 243 -22.78 10.97 -11.64
N VAL A 244 -21.69 10.39 -12.16
CA VAL A 244 -21.12 10.78 -13.46
C VAL A 244 -21.02 9.60 -14.41
N ARG A 245 -20.80 9.88 -15.69
CA ARG A 245 -20.40 8.92 -16.71
C ARG A 245 -19.01 9.28 -17.20
N VAL A 246 -18.10 8.32 -17.22
CA VAL A 246 -16.70 8.52 -17.64
C VAL A 246 -16.44 7.77 -18.95
N THR A 247 -15.86 8.44 -19.93
CA THR A 247 -15.50 7.90 -21.24
C THR A 247 -14.09 8.33 -21.65
N ILE A 248 -13.53 7.65 -22.65
CA ILE A 248 -12.30 8.11 -23.32
C ILE A 248 -12.65 8.47 -24.75
N GLU A 249 -12.55 9.75 -25.06
CA GLU A 249 -12.78 10.29 -26.39
C GLU A 249 -11.45 10.46 -27.15
N VAL A 250 -11.44 10.09 -28.43
CA VAL A 250 -10.28 10.26 -29.33
C VAL A 250 -10.72 10.35 -30.77
N ASP A 251 -10.16 11.28 -31.53
CA ASP A 251 -10.36 11.33 -32.98
C ASP A 251 -9.46 10.30 -33.67
N VAL A 252 -10.07 9.25 -34.17
CA VAL A 252 -9.38 8.13 -34.83
C VAL A 252 -9.37 8.23 -36.36
N THR A 253 -9.76 9.36 -36.94
CA THR A 253 -9.84 9.55 -38.39
C THR A 253 -8.52 9.19 -39.06
N ASN A 254 -7.39 9.70 -38.58
CA ASN A 254 -6.07 9.43 -39.14
C ASN A 254 -5.64 7.94 -39.06
N PRO A 255 -5.71 7.26 -37.91
CA PRO A 255 -5.34 5.85 -37.85
C PRO A 255 -6.29 4.94 -38.66
N LEU A 256 -7.58 5.25 -38.73
CA LEU A 256 -8.52 4.48 -39.58
C LEU A 256 -8.23 4.71 -41.08
N THR A 257 -7.80 5.91 -41.48
CA THR A 257 -7.37 6.16 -42.86
C THR A 257 -6.18 5.29 -43.25
N LYS A 258 -5.20 5.10 -42.37
CA LYS A 258 -4.08 4.18 -42.60
C LYS A 258 -4.51 2.72 -42.78
N ILE A 259 -5.47 2.26 -41.99
CA ILE A 259 -6.03 0.92 -42.14
C ILE A 259 -6.77 0.81 -43.48
N LYS A 260 -7.51 1.86 -43.87
CA LYS A 260 -8.21 1.95 -45.14
C LYS A 260 -7.21 1.83 -46.31
N GLU A 261 -6.13 2.61 -46.31
CA GLU A 261 -5.08 2.58 -47.36
C GLU A 261 -4.41 1.20 -47.45
N GLU A 262 -4.25 0.50 -46.33
CA GLU A 262 -3.68 -0.85 -46.31
C GLU A 262 -4.64 -1.90 -46.89
N LYS A 263 -5.93 -1.81 -46.56
CA LYS A 263 -6.95 -2.82 -46.94
C LYS A 263 -7.60 -2.56 -48.30
N ILE A 264 -7.72 -1.30 -48.74
CA ILE A 264 -8.34 -0.91 -50.00
C ILE A 264 -7.25 -0.57 -51.00
N LYS A 265 -6.88 -1.56 -51.84
CA LYS A 265 -5.84 -1.38 -52.85
C LYS A 265 -6.31 -0.59 -54.06
N ASN A 266 -7.61 -0.62 -54.35
CA ASN A 266 -8.22 0.15 -55.42
C ASN A 266 -9.37 1.01 -54.88
N PRO A 267 -9.11 2.31 -54.61
CA PRO A 267 -10.14 3.22 -54.09
C PRO A 267 -11.37 3.43 -55.02
N SER A 268 -11.19 3.16 -56.30
CA SER A 268 -12.28 3.28 -57.31
C SER A 268 -13.12 2.00 -57.43
N SER A 269 -12.83 0.98 -56.66
CA SER A 269 -13.62 -0.27 -56.64
C SER A 269 -15.03 -0.04 -56.09
N PRO A 270 -16.06 -0.67 -56.66
CA PRO A 270 -17.42 -0.67 -56.06
C PRO A 270 -17.44 -1.18 -54.64
N SER A 271 -16.56 -2.12 -54.25
CA SER A 271 -16.46 -2.65 -52.89
C SER A 271 -15.71 -1.72 -51.91
N ALA A 272 -15.03 -0.70 -52.38
CA ALA A 272 -14.20 0.17 -51.55
C ALA A 272 -14.99 0.84 -50.41
N ALA A 273 -16.19 1.36 -50.72
CA ALA A 273 -17.05 1.99 -49.71
C ALA A 273 -17.57 0.98 -48.68
N ILE A 274 -17.85 -0.25 -49.07
CA ILE A 274 -18.31 -1.32 -48.20
C ILE A 274 -17.21 -1.75 -47.24
N VAL A 275 -15.96 -1.92 -47.75
CA VAL A 275 -14.79 -2.25 -46.92
C VAL A 275 -14.47 -1.09 -45.95
N GLU A 276 -14.57 0.17 -46.39
CA GLU A 276 -14.41 1.33 -45.51
C GLU A 276 -15.50 1.34 -44.38
N GLY A 277 -16.76 1.01 -44.73
CA GLY A 277 -17.84 0.85 -43.77
C GLY A 277 -17.52 -0.25 -42.73
N ALA A 278 -16.99 -1.40 -43.20
CA ALA A 278 -16.59 -2.49 -42.31
C ALA A 278 -15.43 -2.10 -41.36
N ILE A 279 -14.47 -1.28 -41.82
CA ILE A 279 -13.40 -0.75 -40.98
C ILE A 279 -13.97 0.14 -39.88
N LYS A 280 -14.87 1.06 -40.22
CA LYS A 280 -15.54 1.95 -39.26
C LYS A 280 -16.36 1.18 -38.22
N GLU A 281 -17.15 0.18 -38.68
CA GLU A 281 -17.94 -0.70 -37.80
C GLU A 281 -17.03 -1.54 -36.90
N SER A 282 -15.92 -2.07 -37.40
CA SER A 282 -14.92 -2.78 -36.62
C SER A 282 -14.39 -1.94 -35.44
N TYR A 283 -14.04 -0.69 -35.71
CA TYR A 283 -13.61 0.23 -34.64
C TYR A 283 -14.75 0.53 -33.66
N LYS A 284 -15.90 0.99 -34.18
CA LYS A 284 -17.01 1.47 -33.34
C LYS A 284 -17.58 0.41 -32.41
N ARG A 285 -17.69 -0.84 -32.90
CA ARG A 285 -18.35 -1.92 -32.13
C ARG A 285 -17.41 -2.81 -31.36
N PHE A 286 -16.19 -2.99 -31.83
CA PHE A 286 -15.27 -3.98 -31.25
C PHE A 286 -13.99 -3.38 -30.71
N ILE A 287 -13.23 -2.62 -31.51
CA ILE A 287 -11.89 -2.15 -31.14
C ILE A 287 -11.98 -1.00 -30.13
N GLY A 288 -12.73 0.04 -30.44
CA GLY A 288 -12.85 1.25 -29.62
C GLY A 288 -13.30 0.96 -28.18
N PRO A 289 -14.46 0.27 -27.99
CA PRO A 289 -14.92 -0.07 -26.63
C PRO A 289 -13.99 -1.02 -25.87
N ALA A 290 -13.23 -1.86 -26.57
CA ALA A 290 -12.25 -2.73 -25.92
C ALA A 290 -11.02 -1.92 -25.47
N ILE A 291 -10.47 -1.05 -26.32
CA ILE A 291 -9.34 -0.19 -25.98
C ILE A 291 -9.71 0.79 -24.85
N GLU A 292 -10.91 1.36 -24.88
CA GLU A 292 -11.40 2.22 -23.81
C GLU A 292 -11.37 1.49 -22.47
N ARG A 293 -11.92 0.28 -22.39
CA ARG A 293 -11.86 -0.55 -21.17
C ARG A 293 -10.44 -0.90 -20.77
N GLU A 294 -9.58 -1.27 -21.72
CA GLU A 294 -8.17 -1.59 -21.47
C GLU A 294 -7.42 -0.40 -20.85
N ILE A 295 -7.56 0.79 -21.44
CA ILE A 295 -6.91 2.01 -20.95
C ILE A 295 -7.48 2.44 -19.59
N ARG A 296 -8.80 2.37 -19.41
CA ARG A 296 -9.41 2.68 -18.10
C ARG A 296 -8.95 1.72 -17.02
N ASN A 297 -8.81 0.44 -17.32
CA ASN A 297 -8.27 -0.55 -16.40
C ASN A 297 -6.80 -0.26 -16.08
N GLU A 298 -5.98 0.06 -17.08
CA GLU A 298 -4.56 0.43 -16.89
C GLU A 298 -4.41 1.68 -16.00
N LEU A 299 -5.21 2.72 -16.25
CA LEU A 299 -5.24 3.93 -15.42
C LEU A 299 -5.67 3.62 -14.00
N SER A 300 -6.70 2.79 -13.83
CA SER A 300 -7.20 2.39 -12.51
C SER A 300 -6.17 1.56 -11.75
N GLU A 301 -5.56 0.57 -12.38
CA GLU A 301 -4.52 -0.28 -11.78
C GLU A 301 -3.32 0.55 -11.32
N LYS A 302 -2.84 1.47 -12.18
CA LYS A 302 -1.76 2.38 -11.82
C LYS A 302 -2.12 3.28 -10.63
N ALA A 303 -3.34 3.84 -10.64
CA ALA A 303 -3.82 4.70 -9.57
C ALA A 303 -3.99 3.94 -8.24
N GLN A 304 -4.53 2.73 -8.29
CA GLN A 304 -4.70 1.85 -7.13
C GLN A 304 -3.36 1.42 -6.54
N THR A 305 -2.41 1.01 -7.38
CA THR A 305 -1.06 0.62 -6.93
C THR A 305 -0.37 1.77 -6.20
N GLN A 306 -0.43 2.98 -6.75
CA GLN A 306 0.15 4.16 -6.10
C GLN A 306 -0.56 4.50 -4.79
N ALA A 307 -1.88 4.43 -4.74
CA ALA A 307 -2.64 4.67 -3.52
C ALA A 307 -2.31 3.65 -2.42
N ILE A 308 -2.21 2.36 -2.77
CA ILE A 308 -1.83 1.29 -1.84
C ILE A 308 -0.42 1.52 -1.28
N ALA A 309 0.54 1.97 -2.12
CA ALA A 309 1.89 2.30 -1.66
C ALA A 309 1.88 3.44 -0.63
N ILE A 310 1.11 4.52 -0.88
CA ILE A 310 0.94 5.64 0.05
C ILE A 310 0.27 5.16 1.35
N PHE A 311 -0.75 4.32 1.27
CA PHE A 311 -1.42 3.77 2.46
C PHE A 311 -0.45 2.92 3.29
N GLY A 312 0.41 2.14 2.65
CA GLY A 312 1.47 1.40 3.32
C GLY A 312 2.44 2.33 4.06
N GLU A 313 2.88 3.41 3.42
CA GLU A 313 3.78 4.38 4.06
C GLU A 313 3.10 5.12 5.22
N ASN A 314 1.83 5.51 5.08
CA ASN A 314 1.05 6.10 6.18
C ASN A 314 0.95 5.16 7.38
N LEU A 315 0.66 3.86 7.16
CA LEU A 315 0.62 2.86 8.22
C LEU A 315 1.99 2.69 8.88
N LYS A 316 3.06 2.56 8.09
CA LYS A 316 4.43 2.41 8.60
C LYS A 316 4.80 3.55 9.55
N ASN A 317 4.50 4.78 9.17
CA ASN A 317 4.79 5.95 9.97
C ASN A 317 3.96 5.99 11.26
N LEU A 318 2.70 5.55 11.23
CA LEU A 318 1.88 5.40 12.44
C LEU A 318 2.46 4.36 13.40
N LEU A 319 2.89 3.20 12.89
CA LEU A 319 3.45 2.12 13.71
C LEU A 319 4.83 2.47 14.29
N LEU A 320 5.62 3.25 13.58
CA LEU A 320 6.98 3.62 13.96
C LEU A 320 7.06 4.97 14.70
N GLN A 321 5.95 5.53 15.15
CA GLN A 321 5.96 6.70 16.04
C GLN A 321 6.69 6.39 17.35
N ALA A 322 7.34 7.42 17.92
CA ALA A 322 8.07 7.32 19.17
C ALA A 322 7.15 6.89 20.33
N PRO A 323 7.50 5.82 21.06
CA PRO A 323 6.73 5.40 22.25
C PRO A 323 6.97 6.37 23.41
N MET A 324 5.93 6.63 24.21
CA MET A 324 6.00 7.46 25.41
C MET A 324 6.27 6.58 26.65
N LYS A 325 7.53 6.12 26.77
CA LYS A 325 7.96 5.24 27.88
C LYS A 325 8.01 5.97 29.22
N GLY A 326 7.84 5.26 30.32
CA GLY A 326 8.01 5.78 31.68
C GLY A 326 6.93 6.78 32.10
N GLN A 327 5.75 6.78 31.47
CA GLN A 327 4.64 7.71 31.77
C GLN A 327 3.44 6.96 32.35
N VAL A 328 2.78 7.60 33.33
CA VAL A 328 1.43 7.20 33.74
C VAL A 328 0.44 7.98 32.89
N ILE A 329 -0.31 7.27 32.05
CA ILE A 329 -1.15 7.87 31.02
C ILE A 329 -2.63 7.70 31.35
N LEU A 330 -3.38 8.79 31.26
CA LEU A 330 -4.84 8.76 31.29
C LEU A 330 -5.39 8.83 29.86
N GLY A 331 -6.05 7.76 29.40
CA GLY A 331 -6.80 7.75 28.15
C GLY A 331 -8.21 8.28 28.36
N LEU A 332 -8.64 9.18 27.50
CA LEU A 332 -9.98 9.76 27.49
C LEU A 332 -10.65 9.46 26.14
N ASP A 333 -11.72 8.67 26.18
CA ASP A 333 -12.60 8.42 25.03
C ASP A 333 -13.77 9.42 25.09
N PRO A 334 -13.80 10.43 24.20
CA PRO A 334 -14.74 11.55 24.27
C PRO A 334 -16.14 11.15 23.80
N ALA A 335 -17.18 11.56 24.54
CA ALA A 335 -18.57 11.38 24.16
C ALA A 335 -19.50 12.41 24.80
N TYR A 336 -20.57 12.82 24.10
CA TYR A 336 -21.55 13.77 24.64
C TYR A 336 -22.53 13.12 25.63
N ARG A 337 -23.32 12.16 25.20
CA ARG A 337 -24.46 11.61 25.98
C ARG A 337 -24.06 10.51 26.95
N THR A 338 -23.19 9.60 26.51
CA THR A 338 -22.81 8.41 27.32
C THR A 338 -21.72 8.72 28.35
N GLY A 339 -21.22 9.97 28.36
CA GLY A 339 -20.10 10.40 29.19
C GLY A 339 -18.74 9.98 28.66
N CYS A 340 -17.71 10.77 28.95
CA CYS A 340 -16.34 10.48 28.58
C CYS A 340 -15.80 9.34 29.45
N LYS A 341 -15.28 8.28 28.86
CA LYS A 341 -14.67 7.16 29.57
C LYS A 341 -13.19 7.47 29.80
N LEU A 342 -12.76 7.20 31.01
CA LEU A 342 -11.39 7.40 31.46
C LEU A 342 -10.78 6.05 31.83
N ALA A 343 -9.54 5.81 31.41
CA ALA A 343 -8.74 4.70 31.89
C ALA A 343 -7.32 5.17 32.16
N VAL A 344 -6.76 4.82 33.30
CA VAL A 344 -5.39 5.15 33.67
C VAL A 344 -4.54 3.90 33.53
N ILE A 345 -3.42 4.01 32.83
CA ILE A 345 -2.43 2.94 32.71
C ILE A 345 -1.10 3.37 33.34
N ASP A 346 -0.38 2.39 33.91
CA ASP A 346 0.99 2.60 34.39
C ASP A 346 2.02 2.55 33.27
N GLU A 347 3.28 2.69 33.64
CA GLU A 347 4.44 2.67 32.73
C GLU A 347 4.53 1.36 31.92
N THR A 348 3.89 0.28 32.35
CA THR A 348 3.88 -1.04 31.67
C THR A 348 2.62 -1.28 30.83
N GLY A 349 1.68 -0.33 30.80
CA GLY A 349 0.39 -0.47 30.13
C GLY A 349 -0.67 -1.22 30.94
N LYS A 350 -0.41 -1.55 32.22
CA LYS A 350 -1.37 -2.15 33.13
C LYS A 350 -2.39 -1.10 33.57
N VAL A 351 -3.67 -1.46 33.54
CA VAL A 351 -4.74 -0.55 34.02
C VAL A 351 -4.72 -0.41 35.52
N LEU A 352 -4.60 0.83 36.00
CA LEU A 352 -4.65 1.21 37.41
C LEU A 352 -6.05 1.56 37.88
N GLY A 353 -6.87 2.13 37.01
CA GLY A 353 -8.22 2.54 37.31
C GLY A 353 -9.02 2.98 36.10
N LYS A 354 -10.34 3.01 36.24
CA LYS A 354 -11.27 3.50 35.22
C LYS A 354 -12.36 4.35 35.86
N SER A 355 -12.95 5.26 35.06
CA SER A 355 -14.06 6.11 35.47
C SER A 355 -14.86 6.62 34.30
N VAL A 356 -16.03 7.18 34.58
CA VAL A 356 -16.84 7.89 33.58
C VAL A 356 -17.17 9.27 34.12
N ILE A 357 -16.91 10.30 33.34
CA ILE A 357 -17.26 11.70 33.68
C ILE A 357 -18.17 12.28 32.61
N TYR A 358 -18.92 13.33 32.99
CA TYR A 358 -19.94 13.93 32.12
C TYR A 358 -19.70 15.44 31.98
N PRO A 359 -18.65 15.87 31.28
CA PRO A 359 -18.30 17.31 31.20
C PRO A 359 -19.13 18.10 30.20
N HIS A 360 -19.82 17.42 29.25
CA HIS A 360 -20.41 18.05 28.07
C HIS A 360 -21.90 18.31 28.16
N VAL A 361 -22.40 19.17 27.26
CA VAL A 361 -23.83 19.44 27.06
C VAL A 361 -24.54 18.14 26.67
N GLY A 362 -25.71 17.90 27.29
CA GLY A 362 -26.45 16.62 27.19
C GLY A 362 -26.48 15.81 28.50
N ALA A 363 -25.57 16.14 29.44
CA ALA A 363 -25.63 15.64 30.80
C ALA A 363 -26.34 16.66 31.73
N SER A 364 -26.86 16.20 32.87
CA SER A 364 -27.45 17.09 33.88
C SER A 364 -26.41 18.07 34.44
N GLU A 365 -26.87 19.25 34.84
CA GLU A 365 -26.00 20.29 35.38
C GLU A 365 -25.20 19.80 36.62
N ALA A 366 -25.81 19.01 37.48
CA ALA A 366 -25.15 18.41 38.62
C ALA A 366 -23.98 17.49 38.22
N LYS A 367 -24.14 16.66 37.19
CA LYS A 367 -23.07 15.79 36.69
C LYS A 367 -21.94 16.62 36.05
N ARG A 368 -22.27 17.68 35.29
CA ARG A 368 -21.27 18.56 34.68
C ARG A 368 -20.45 19.29 35.76
N ALA A 369 -21.09 19.79 36.81
CA ALA A 369 -20.40 20.47 37.90
C ALA A 369 -19.42 19.55 38.67
N GLN A 370 -19.71 18.26 38.76
CA GLN A 370 -18.84 17.27 39.42
C GLN A 370 -17.67 16.79 38.54
N ALA A 371 -17.80 16.86 37.20
CA ALA A 371 -16.86 16.26 36.29
C ALA A 371 -15.41 16.78 36.48
N GLY A 372 -15.22 18.09 36.66
CA GLY A 372 -13.90 18.68 36.88
C GLY A 372 -13.21 18.17 38.15
N GLY A 373 -13.95 18.12 39.25
CA GLY A 373 -13.41 17.58 40.52
C GLY A 373 -13.09 16.09 40.47
N GLN A 374 -13.92 15.31 39.75
CA GLN A 374 -13.65 13.87 39.51
C GLN A 374 -12.39 13.67 38.69
N PHE A 375 -12.25 14.41 37.58
CA PHE A 375 -11.07 14.34 36.71
C PHE A 375 -9.77 14.68 37.45
N ARG A 376 -9.72 15.80 38.19
CA ARG A 376 -8.52 16.20 38.94
C ARG A 376 -8.16 15.16 40.03
N ARG A 377 -9.15 14.61 40.70
CA ARG A 377 -8.94 13.56 41.72
C ARG A 377 -8.27 12.34 41.12
N ILE A 378 -8.72 11.89 39.95
CA ILE A 378 -8.13 10.74 39.24
C ILE A 378 -6.69 11.06 38.82
N VAL A 379 -6.45 12.22 38.25
CA VAL A 379 -5.11 12.66 37.81
C VAL A 379 -4.13 12.69 39.01
N GLU A 380 -4.57 13.19 40.17
CA GLU A 380 -3.74 13.25 41.38
C GLU A 380 -3.56 11.88 42.03
N GLN A 381 -4.63 11.11 42.16
CA GLN A 381 -4.65 9.79 42.81
C GLN A 381 -3.67 8.82 42.16
N TYR A 382 -3.61 8.78 40.87
CA TYR A 382 -2.75 7.85 40.12
C TYR A 382 -1.43 8.47 39.64
N GLY A 383 -1.17 9.73 39.97
CA GLY A 383 0.06 10.39 39.50
C GLY A 383 0.17 10.58 38.00
N VAL A 384 -0.95 10.75 37.30
CA VAL A 384 -0.99 10.89 35.84
C VAL A 384 -0.10 12.01 35.35
N THR A 385 0.82 11.74 34.46
CA THR A 385 1.76 12.72 33.88
C THR A 385 1.34 13.19 32.48
N LEU A 386 0.55 12.38 31.77
CA LEU A 386 0.15 12.62 30.39
C LEU A 386 -1.31 12.19 30.16
N VAL A 387 -2.07 13.02 29.43
CA VAL A 387 -3.46 12.72 29.05
C VAL A 387 -3.55 12.50 27.55
N ALA A 388 -4.03 11.34 27.14
CA ALA A 388 -4.33 10.98 25.75
C ALA A 388 -5.81 11.19 25.47
N ILE A 389 -6.17 12.12 24.60
CA ILE A 389 -7.55 12.44 24.24
C ILE A 389 -7.84 11.88 22.85
N GLY A 390 -8.86 11.02 22.71
CA GLY A 390 -9.32 10.52 21.42
C GLY A 390 -9.79 11.66 20.49
N ASN A 391 -9.59 11.52 19.19
CA ASN A 391 -9.92 12.55 18.20
C ASN A 391 -11.34 12.43 17.61
N GLY A 392 -12.23 11.64 18.21
CA GLY A 392 -13.59 11.43 17.73
C GLY A 392 -14.58 12.50 18.15
N THR A 393 -15.86 12.09 18.25
CA THR A 393 -16.95 12.98 18.61
C THR A 393 -16.73 13.61 19.99
N ALA A 394 -16.92 14.92 20.11
CA ALA A 394 -16.67 15.72 21.33
C ALA A 394 -15.18 15.86 21.73
N SER A 395 -14.24 15.55 20.85
CA SER A 395 -12.80 15.65 21.13
C SER A 395 -12.39 17.07 21.53
N ARG A 396 -12.87 18.09 20.82
CA ARG A 396 -12.52 19.51 21.09
C ARG A 396 -13.07 20.04 22.40
N GLU A 397 -14.31 19.70 22.70
CA GLU A 397 -14.92 20.04 23.98
C GLU A 397 -14.21 19.33 25.14
N SER A 398 -13.76 18.08 24.90
CA SER A 398 -12.96 17.33 25.87
C SER A 398 -11.56 17.93 26.03
N GLU A 399 -10.93 18.37 24.95
CA GLU A 399 -9.65 19.08 24.98
C GLU A 399 -9.74 20.37 25.80
N GLN A 400 -10.76 21.20 25.56
CA GLN A 400 -10.99 22.43 26.33
C GLN A 400 -11.19 22.13 27.80
N PHE A 401 -12.05 21.14 28.11
CA PHE A 401 -12.29 20.71 29.48
C PHE A 401 -10.98 20.23 30.17
N VAL A 402 -10.21 19.37 29.51
CA VAL A 402 -8.93 18.86 30.06
C VAL A 402 -7.97 20.01 30.31
N ALA A 403 -7.74 20.90 29.35
CA ALA A 403 -6.85 22.03 29.50
C ALA A 403 -7.24 22.94 30.67
N GLU A 404 -8.54 23.24 30.86
CA GLU A 404 -9.06 24.01 31.99
C GLU A 404 -8.81 23.31 33.35
N GLN A 405 -8.96 21.99 33.38
CA GLN A 405 -8.73 21.24 34.62
C GLN A 405 -7.24 21.12 34.96
N LEU A 406 -6.39 20.93 33.95
CA LEU A 406 -4.94 20.80 34.14
C LEU A 406 -4.30 22.09 34.70
N ARG A 407 -4.82 23.26 34.34
CA ARG A 407 -4.39 24.56 34.94
C ARG A 407 -4.60 24.65 36.45
N GLN A 408 -5.50 23.88 36.98
CA GLN A 408 -5.84 23.85 38.43
C GLN A 408 -5.02 22.80 39.22
N ILE A 409 -4.19 22.02 38.51
CA ILE A 409 -3.31 21.01 39.13
C ILE A 409 -1.93 21.62 39.38
N PRO A 410 -1.38 21.54 40.60
CA PRO A 410 -0.14 22.27 40.95
C PRO A 410 1.13 21.68 40.32
N ARG A 411 1.08 20.50 39.71
CA ARG A 411 2.19 19.87 39.03
C ARG A 411 2.00 19.92 37.50
N LYS A 412 3.09 19.80 36.76
CA LYS A 412 3.05 19.78 35.29
C LYS A 412 2.40 18.47 34.80
N VAL A 413 1.26 18.57 34.15
CA VAL A 413 0.59 17.50 33.40
C VAL A 413 0.31 18.06 32.01
N VAL A 414 0.61 17.30 30.99
CA VAL A 414 0.41 17.69 29.60
C VAL A 414 -0.60 16.77 28.92
N TYR A 415 -1.13 17.16 27.77
CA TYR A 415 -2.03 16.33 27.00
C TYR A 415 -1.64 16.32 25.53
N THR A 416 -2.14 15.33 24.82
CA THR A 416 -2.08 15.25 23.36
C THR A 416 -3.34 14.61 22.79
N ILE A 417 -3.66 14.93 21.54
CA ILE A 417 -4.76 14.30 20.81
C ILE A 417 -4.22 13.02 20.14
N VAL A 418 -4.91 11.92 20.32
CA VAL A 418 -4.55 10.60 19.80
C VAL A 418 -5.61 10.15 18.80
N SER A 419 -5.20 9.58 17.66
CA SER A 419 -6.15 8.97 16.73
C SER A 419 -6.85 7.77 17.38
N GLU A 420 -8.17 7.80 17.43
CA GLU A 420 -8.99 6.68 17.89
C GLU A 420 -9.46 5.75 16.77
N ALA A 421 -8.95 5.97 15.52
CA ALA A 421 -9.29 5.12 14.38
C ALA A 421 -9.06 3.64 14.72
N GLY A 422 -10.07 2.80 14.51
CA GLY A 422 -10.05 1.38 14.87
C GLY A 422 -10.12 1.06 16.38
N ALA A 423 -10.19 2.04 17.28
CA ALA A 423 -10.35 1.74 18.72
C ALA A 423 -11.67 1.04 19.03
N SER A 424 -12.74 1.36 18.31
CA SER A 424 -14.02 0.66 18.38
C SER A 424 -13.93 -0.79 17.86
N VAL A 425 -13.11 -1.03 16.84
CA VAL A 425 -12.86 -2.39 16.32
C VAL A 425 -12.11 -3.21 17.35
N TYR A 426 -11.04 -2.66 17.93
CA TYR A 426 -10.33 -3.32 19.05
C TYR A 426 -11.28 -3.63 20.21
N SER A 427 -12.02 -2.65 20.71
CA SER A 427 -12.85 -2.79 21.90
C SER A 427 -13.96 -3.84 21.77
N ALA A 428 -14.42 -4.09 20.54
CA ALA A 428 -15.39 -5.14 20.20
C ALA A 428 -14.75 -6.50 19.89
N SER A 429 -13.43 -6.59 19.75
CA SER A 429 -12.69 -7.79 19.35
C SER A 429 -12.64 -8.86 20.46
N ASP A 430 -12.34 -10.11 20.05
CA ASP A 430 -12.10 -11.21 21.00
C ASP A 430 -10.86 -10.95 21.86
N ILE A 431 -9.83 -10.32 21.29
CA ILE A 431 -8.62 -9.94 22.02
C ILE A 431 -8.96 -9.01 23.18
N ALA A 432 -9.72 -7.97 22.93
CA ALA A 432 -10.11 -7.02 23.98
C ALA A 432 -11.04 -7.65 25.04
N ARG A 433 -11.91 -8.60 24.63
CA ARG A 433 -12.73 -9.36 25.58
C ARG A 433 -11.92 -10.26 26.49
N GLN A 434 -10.85 -10.87 25.96
CA GLN A 434 -9.93 -11.70 26.75
C GLN A 434 -9.06 -10.85 27.66
N GLU A 435 -8.55 -9.70 27.20
CA GLU A 435 -7.75 -8.78 28.01
C GLU A 435 -8.59 -8.14 29.16
N PHE A 436 -9.85 -7.83 28.88
CA PHE A 436 -10.75 -7.10 29.82
C PHE A 436 -12.17 -7.68 29.79
N PRO A 437 -12.38 -8.88 30.36
CA PRO A 437 -13.68 -9.55 30.33
C PRO A 437 -14.79 -8.74 31.05
N ASP A 438 -14.43 -8.03 32.13
CA ASP A 438 -15.38 -7.27 32.96
C ASP A 438 -15.58 -5.81 32.52
N TYR A 439 -14.96 -5.38 31.40
CA TYR A 439 -15.06 -4.01 30.88
C TYR A 439 -16.12 -3.90 29.79
N GLN A 440 -16.80 -2.76 29.77
CA GLN A 440 -17.65 -2.41 28.63
C GLN A 440 -16.83 -2.00 27.40
N VAL A 441 -17.46 -2.01 26.24
CA VAL A 441 -16.79 -1.71 24.95
C VAL A 441 -16.07 -0.35 25.00
N GLU A 442 -16.75 0.69 25.46
CA GLU A 442 -16.20 2.05 25.53
C GLU A 442 -15.08 2.19 26.58
N GLU A 443 -15.10 1.39 27.65
CA GLU A 443 -14.02 1.39 28.64
C GLU A 443 -12.74 0.78 28.07
N ARG A 444 -12.86 -0.26 27.24
CA ARG A 444 -11.74 -0.86 26.51
C ARG A 444 -11.15 0.12 25.49
N SER A 445 -12.00 0.94 24.87
CA SER A 445 -11.57 2.01 23.95
C SER A 445 -10.67 3.02 24.64
N ALA A 446 -11.03 3.49 25.83
CA ALA A 446 -10.21 4.42 26.60
C ALA A 446 -8.84 3.83 26.98
N VAL A 447 -8.78 2.53 27.32
CA VAL A 447 -7.51 1.82 27.53
C VAL A 447 -6.67 1.80 26.26
N SER A 448 -7.27 1.47 25.12
CA SER A 448 -6.57 1.45 23.83
C SER A 448 -6.00 2.83 23.44
N ILE A 449 -6.76 3.91 23.66
CA ILE A 449 -6.30 5.28 23.42
C ILE A 449 -5.04 5.59 24.27
N ALA A 450 -5.02 5.22 25.54
CA ALA A 450 -3.86 5.41 26.39
C ALA A 450 -2.64 4.58 25.91
N ARG A 451 -2.86 3.31 25.59
CA ARG A 451 -1.81 2.39 25.13
C ARG A 451 -1.24 2.76 23.76
N ARG A 452 -2.05 3.32 22.85
CA ARG A 452 -1.56 3.83 21.56
C ARG A 452 -0.56 4.97 21.73
N LEU A 453 -0.74 5.80 22.74
CA LEU A 453 0.23 6.85 23.05
C LEU A 453 1.48 6.26 23.71
N GLN A 454 1.32 5.24 24.54
CA GLN A 454 2.42 4.58 25.22
C GLN A 454 3.32 3.80 24.26
N ASP A 455 2.74 2.94 23.43
CA ASP A 455 3.42 2.21 22.35
C ASP A 455 2.47 1.94 21.18
N PRO A 456 2.50 2.78 20.13
CA PRO A 456 1.62 2.64 18.97
C PRO A 456 1.73 1.27 18.31
N LEU A 457 2.94 0.74 18.13
CA LEU A 457 3.19 -0.53 17.45
C LEU A 457 2.52 -1.68 18.25
N ALA A 458 2.79 -1.78 19.55
CA ALA A 458 2.28 -2.86 20.38
C ALA A 458 0.75 -2.90 20.45
N GLU A 459 0.08 -1.74 20.36
CA GLU A 459 -1.37 -1.66 20.43
C GLU A 459 -2.04 -1.80 19.05
N LEU A 460 -1.53 -1.15 18.02
CA LEU A 460 -2.17 -1.13 16.69
C LEU A 460 -2.11 -2.48 15.96
N VAL A 461 -1.13 -3.33 16.23
CA VAL A 461 -1.06 -4.69 15.66
C VAL A 461 -2.17 -5.64 16.16
N LYS A 462 -2.94 -5.25 17.19
CA LYS A 462 -4.07 -6.04 17.71
C LYS A 462 -5.31 -5.97 16.84
N ILE A 463 -5.36 -5.09 15.87
CA ILE A 463 -6.49 -4.87 14.97
C ILE A 463 -6.06 -4.99 13.51
N ASP A 464 -7.05 -5.26 12.65
CA ASP A 464 -6.83 -5.20 11.20
C ASP A 464 -6.28 -3.82 10.80
N PRO A 465 -5.14 -3.75 10.10
CA PRO A 465 -4.54 -2.48 9.69
C PRO A 465 -5.49 -1.57 8.90
N LYS A 466 -6.45 -2.15 8.16
CA LYS A 466 -7.50 -1.39 7.44
C LYS A 466 -8.38 -0.57 8.37
N ALA A 467 -8.55 -1.00 9.61
CA ALA A 467 -9.37 -0.29 10.60
C ALA A 467 -8.71 1.00 11.12
N VAL A 468 -7.41 1.18 10.91
CA VAL A 468 -6.67 2.36 11.38
C VAL A 468 -6.94 3.60 10.52
N GLY A 469 -7.47 3.43 9.29
CA GLY A 469 -7.78 4.54 8.39
C GLY A 469 -6.52 5.16 7.76
N VAL A 470 -5.96 4.47 6.78
CA VAL A 470 -4.66 4.83 6.17
C VAL A 470 -4.77 5.73 4.95
N GLY A 471 -5.99 6.01 4.44
CA GLY A 471 -6.17 6.93 3.32
C GLY A 471 -7.59 7.09 2.80
N GLN A 472 -7.80 8.17 2.06
CA GLN A 472 -9.13 8.62 1.59
C GLN A 472 -9.81 7.61 0.64
N TYR A 473 -9.03 6.90 -0.20
CA TYR A 473 -9.52 5.95 -1.21
C TYR A 473 -9.31 4.49 -0.81
N GLN A 474 -9.14 4.20 0.48
CA GLN A 474 -8.87 2.85 0.98
C GLN A 474 -9.93 1.82 0.56
N HIS A 475 -11.20 2.23 0.41
CA HIS A 475 -12.30 1.35 0.00
C HIS A 475 -12.51 1.26 -1.53
N ASP A 476 -11.66 1.93 -2.33
CA ASP A 476 -11.74 1.98 -3.79
C ASP A 476 -10.57 1.24 -4.48
N VAL A 477 -9.75 0.58 -3.70
CA VAL A 477 -8.64 -0.25 -4.18
C VAL A 477 -8.95 -1.74 -3.99
N PRO A 478 -8.28 -2.65 -4.74
CA PRO A 478 -8.45 -4.09 -4.56
C PRO A 478 -8.06 -4.54 -3.16
N GLU A 479 -9.01 -5.12 -2.43
CA GLU A 479 -8.84 -5.49 -1.01
C GLU A 479 -7.62 -6.40 -0.80
N LYS A 480 -7.47 -7.44 -1.63
CA LYS A 480 -6.35 -8.37 -1.51
C LYS A 480 -4.98 -7.70 -1.63
N GLN A 481 -4.82 -6.78 -2.60
CA GLN A 481 -3.55 -6.06 -2.77
C GLN A 481 -3.28 -5.10 -1.61
N LEU A 482 -4.34 -4.48 -1.08
CA LEU A 482 -4.25 -3.64 0.10
C LEU A 482 -3.81 -4.47 1.31
N ASP A 483 -4.45 -5.61 1.56
CA ASP A 483 -4.11 -6.51 2.67
C ASP A 483 -2.65 -6.96 2.58
N GLU A 484 -2.20 -7.47 1.42
CA GLU A 484 -0.81 -7.89 1.20
C GLU A 484 0.20 -6.77 1.48
N GLN A 485 -0.13 -5.53 1.12
CA GLN A 485 0.74 -4.38 1.39
C GLN A 485 0.76 -3.99 2.86
N LEU A 486 -0.41 -3.93 3.50
CA LEU A 486 -0.50 -3.53 4.91
C LEU A 486 0.12 -4.59 5.83
N ASP A 487 -0.10 -5.87 5.56
CA ASP A 487 0.53 -6.98 6.30
C ASP A 487 2.06 -6.94 6.19
N PHE A 488 2.58 -6.70 4.99
CA PHE A 488 4.01 -6.52 4.79
C PHE A 488 4.58 -5.34 5.59
N VAL A 489 3.85 -4.23 5.65
CA VAL A 489 4.27 -3.05 6.43
C VAL A 489 4.30 -3.38 7.92
N VAL A 490 3.28 -4.07 8.44
CA VAL A 490 3.23 -4.49 9.86
C VAL A 490 4.40 -5.41 10.17
N GLU A 491 4.61 -6.46 9.35
CA GLU A 491 5.70 -7.40 9.52
C GLU A 491 7.07 -6.69 9.53
N THR A 492 7.31 -5.82 8.54
CA THR A 492 8.55 -5.06 8.44
C THR A 492 8.75 -4.15 9.66
N ALA A 493 7.71 -3.44 10.11
CA ALA A 493 7.80 -2.55 11.26
C ALA A 493 8.13 -3.32 12.55
N VAL A 494 7.43 -4.44 12.81
CA VAL A 494 7.63 -5.27 14.01
C VAL A 494 9.04 -5.85 14.03
N ASN A 495 9.50 -6.42 12.91
CA ASN A 495 10.84 -6.99 12.83
C ASN A 495 11.94 -5.91 12.89
N LYS A 496 11.70 -4.72 12.33
CA LYS A 496 12.63 -3.58 12.43
C LYS A 496 12.85 -3.15 13.87
N VAL A 497 11.80 -3.08 14.67
CA VAL A 497 11.87 -2.68 16.09
C VAL A 497 12.42 -3.81 16.96
N GLY A 498 12.07 -5.05 16.66
CA GLY A 498 12.32 -6.20 17.52
C GLY A 498 11.36 -6.23 18.74
N VAL A 499 11.22 -7.38 19.35
CA VAL A 499 10.17 -7.61 20.36
C VAL A 499 10.73 -8.27 21.62
N ASN A 500 10.42 -7.74 22.80
CA ASN A 500 10.72 -8.42 24.06
C ASN A 500 9.74 -9.57 24.27
N VAL A 501 10.24 -10.81 24.19
CA VAL A 501 9.41 -12.02 24.28
C VAL A 501 8.68 -12.16 25.63
N ASN A 502 9.23 -11.55 26.69
CA ASN A 502 8.65 -11.61 28.03
C ASN A 502 7.48 -10.66 28.26
N THR A 503 7.31 -9.64 27.41
CA THR A 503 6.22 -8.65 27.54
C THR A 503 5.26 -8.64 26.35
N ALA A 504 5.66 -9.20 25.23
CA ALA A 504 4.88 -9.18 24.01
C ALA A 504 3.56 -9.94 24.11
N SER A 505 2.54 -9.42 23.45
CA SER A 505 1.27 -10.13 23.21
C SER A 505 1.43 -11.16 22.09
N ALA A 506 0.54 -12.15 22.03
CA ALA A 506 0.50 -13.10 20.92
C ALA A 506 0.27 -12.40 19.58
N ALA A 507 -0.56 -11.34 19.55
CA ALA A 507 -0.81 -10.53 18.37
C ALA A 507 0.45 -9.81 17.83
N LEU A 508 1.32 -9.34 18.74
CA LEU A 508 2.60 -8.74 18.31
C LEU A 508 3.58 -9.81 17.82
N LEU A 509 3.65 -10.94 18.52
CA LEU A 509 4.57 -12.04 18.20
C LEU A 509 4.25 -12.70 16.84
N GLU A 510 2.98 -12.76 16.40
CA GLU A 510 2.63 -13.39 15.12
C GLU A 510 3.21 -12.68 13.90
N HIS A 511 3.62 -11.42 14.04
CA HIS A 511 4.29 -10.62 13.00
C HIS A 511 5.82 -10.77 13.01
N ILE A 512 6.38 -11.53 13.95
CA ILE A 512 7.81 -11.87 13.94
C ILE A 512 8.09 -12.90 12.84
N ALA A 513 9.12 -12.62 12.04
CA ALA A 513 9.58 -13.49 10.97
C ALA A 513 9.72 -14.95 11.46
N GLY A 514 9.12 -15.87 10.73
CA GLY A 514 9.15 -17.31 11.07
C GLY A 514 8.13 -17.75 12.13
N LEU A 515 7.42 -16.85 12.80
CA LEU A 515 6.32 -17.21 13.69
C LEU A 515 4.98 -17.22 12.94
N THR A 516 4.07 -18.04 13.42
CA THR A 516 2.69 -18.12 12.99
C THR A 516 1.78 -17.78 14.17
N LYS A 517 0.51 -17.50 13.93
CA LYS A 517 -0.48 -17.29 14.99
C LYS A 517 -0.44 -18.38 16.07
N THR A 518 -0.30 -19.65 15.65
CA THR A 518 -0.21 -20.80 16.58
C THR A 518 1.08 -20.78 17.41
N THR A 519 2.24 -20.55 16.76
CA THR A 519 3.53 -20.54 17.47
C THR A 519 3.64 -19.31 18.37
N ALA A 520 3.13 -18.16 17.96
CA ALA A 520 3.04 -16.97 18.81
C ALA A 520 2.21 -17.19 20.08
N ALA A 521 1.04 -17.82 19.95
CA ALA A 521 0.22 -18.21 21.09
C ALA A 521 0.96 -19.21 22.00
N ASN A 522 1.66 -20.19 21.43
CA ASN A 522 2.44 -21.18 22.19
C ASN A 522 3.60 -20.52 22.95
N VAL A 523 4.24 -19.49 22.41
CA VAL A 523 5.28 -18.73 23.12
C VAL A 523 4.70 -18.08 24.41
N VAL A 524 3.52 -17.45 24.29
CA VAL A 524 2.83 -16.82 25.42
C VAL A 524 2.43 -17.88 26.45
N THR A 525 1.78 -18.97 26.03
CA THR A 525 1.40 -20.08 26.91
C THR A 525 2.61 -20.66 27.64
N PHE A 526 3.70 -20.93 26.92
CA PHE A 526 4.93 -21.45 27.53
C PHE A 526 5.50 -20.52 28.59
N ARG A 527 5.50 -19.22 28.32
CA ARG A 527 5.93 -18.18 29.27
C ARG A 527 5.04 -18.17 30.54
N ASP A 528 3.73 -18.27 30.35
CA ASP A 528 2.77 -18.21 31.46
C ASP A 528 2.86 -19.46 32.36
N GLU A 529 3.15 -20.63 31.77
CA GLU A 529 3.27 -21.90 32.51
C GLU A 529 4.67 -22.09 33.14
N ASN A 530 5.74 -21.63 32.49
CA ASN A 530 7.13 -21.91 32.89
C ASN A 530 7.87 -20.69 33.45
N GLY A 531 7.22 -19.54 33.48
CA GLY A 531 7.85 -18.26 33.86
C GLY A 531 8.57 -17.59 32.73
N LYS A 532 9.20 -16.44 32.99
CA LYS A 532 9.91 -15.63 32.02
C LYS A 532 11.05 -16.41 31.34
N PHE A 533 11.21 -16.19 30.04
CA PHE A 533 12.40 -16.65 29.33
C PHE A 533 13.65 -15.94 29.88
N THR A 534 14.69 -16.69 30.20
CA THR A 534 15.98 -16.18 30.69
C THR A 534 17.06 -16.20 29.62
N ASN A 535 16.85 -16.95 28.53
CA ASN A 535 17.74 -16.98 27.35
C ASN A 535 16.99 -17.44 26.10
N ARG A 536 17.51 -17.07 24.93
CA ARG A 536 16.94 -17.41 23.63
C ARG A 536 16.86 -18.92 23.36
N THR A 537 17.74 -19.73 23.96
CA THR A 537 17.73 -21.18 23.73
C THR A 537 16.50 -21.87 24.29
N GLN A 538 15.84 -21.27 25.30
CA GLN A 538 14.60 -21.81 25.85
C GLN A 538 13.43 -21.77 24.84
N LEU A 539 13.49 -20.88 23.85
CA LEU A 539 12.49 -20.82 22.75
C LEU A 539 12.42 -22.15 21.97
N LYS A 540 13.52 -22.91 21.90
CA LYS A 540 13.54 -24.24 21.25
C LYS A 540 12.61 -25.26 21.93
N LYS A 541 12.17 -24.99 23.18
CA LYS A 541 11.26 -25.84 23.95
C LYS A 541 9.80 -25.50 23.69
N VAL A 542 9.51 -24.40 23.01
CA VAL A 542 8.14 -23.98 22.70
C VAL A 542 7.52 -24.97 21.70
N PRO A 543 6.32 -25.50 21.98
CA PRO A 543 5.65 -26.45 21.11
C PRO A 543 5.44 -25.89 19.70
N ARG A 544 5.71 -26.71 18.68
CA ARG A 544 5.59 -26.39 17.25
C ARG A 544 6.55 -25.31 16.70
N LEU A 545 7.44 -24.80 17.50
CA LEU A 545 8.51 -23.93 17.03
C LEU A 545 9.67 -24.78 16.53
N GLY A 546 9.63 -25.14 15.24
CA GLY A 546 10.68 -25.97 14.61
C GLY A 546 12.01 -25.22 14.42
N PRO A 547 13.09 -25.95 14.06
CA PRO A 547 14.43 -25.37 13.92
C PRO A 547 14.50 -24.19 12.92
N LYS A 548 13.83 -24.31 11.77
CA LYS A 548 13.82 -23.25 10.75
C LYS A 548 13.07 -22.00 11.24
N ALA A 549 11.89 -22.18 11.86
CA ALA A 549 11.13 -21.09 12.44
C ALA A 549 11.89 -20.38 13.58
N TYR A 550 12.57 -21.16 14.42
CA TYR A 550 13.46 -20.63 15.47
C TYR A 550 14.58 -19.77 14.85
N GLU A 551 15.29 -20.29 13.84
CA GLU A 551 16.36 -19.55 13.15
C GLU A 551 15.84 -18.21 12.61
N GLN A 552 14.69 -18.21 11.96
CA GLN A 552 14.10 -16.99 11.37
C GLN A 552 13.67 -15.97 12.44
N ALA A 553 13.18 -16.42 13.59
CA ALA A 553 12.56 -15.59 14.61
C ALA A 553 13.54 -15.07 15.66
N VAL A 554 14.52 -15.88 16.06
CA VAL A 554 15.29 -15.68 17.29
C VAL A 554 16.04 -14.35 17.37
N GLY A 555 16.53 -13.85 16.23
CA GLY A 555 17.24 -12.58 16.17
C GLY A 555 16.34 -11.35 16.43
N PHE A 556 15.05 -11.48 16.16
CA PHE A 556 14.05 -10.42 16.38
C PHE A 556 13.39 -10.49 17.76
N LEU A 557 13.59 -11.60 18.49
CA LEU A 557 13.08 -11.80 19.85
C LEU A 557 14.17 -11.43 20.86
N ARG A 558 13.89 -10.44 21.70
CA ARG A 558 14.81 -9.93 22.72
C ARG A 558 14.44 -10.41 24.12
N ILE A 559 15.47 -10.63 24.95
CA ILE A 559 15.33 -10.95 26.38
C ILE A 559 16.23 -9.96 27.14
N ILE A 560 15.67 -8.86 27.61
CA ILE A 560 16.43 -7.73 28.15
C ILE A 560 17.11 -8.13 29.48
N ASP A 561 16.37 -8.83 30.37
CA ASP A 561 16.86 -9.22 31.72
C ASP A 561 17.31 -10.70 31.72
N GLY A 562 17.91 -11.16 30.64
CA GLY A 562 18.33 -12.55 30.47
C GLY A 562 19.70 -12.86 31.08
N THR A 563 20.03 -14.17 31.11
CA THR A 563 21.33 -14.65 31.59
C THR A 563 22.46 -14.41 30.58
N ASN A 564 22.13 -14.25 29.30
CA ASN A 564 23.08 -13.91 28.25
C ASN A 564 22.81 -12.48 27.77
N PRO A 565 23.76 -11.54 27.95
CA PRO A 565 23.57 -10.14 27.57
C PRO A 565 23.32 -9.94 26.06
N PHE A 566 23.81 -10.85 25.19
CA PHE A 566 23.57 -10.76 23.75
C PHE A 566 22.08 -11.02 23.40
N ASP A 567 21.33 -11.75 24.24
CA ASP A 567 19.93 -12.02 24.00
C ASP A 567 19.04 -10.76 24.08
N GLY A 568 19.57 -9.65 24.64
CA GLY A 568 18.93 -8.33 24.63
C GLY A 568 19.24 -7.49 23.39
N THR A 569 20.07 -7.98 22.47
CA THR A 569 20.56 -7.24 21.30
C THR A 569 19.94 -7.76 20.01
N ASP A 570 20.24 -7.07 18.88
CA ASP A 570 19.89 -7.51 17.53
C ASP A 570 20.87 -8.54 16.95
N ILE A 571 21.92 -8.91 17.67
CA ILE A 571 22.90 -9.91 17.25
C ILE A 571 22.20 -11.28 17.17
N HIS A 572 22.26 -11.91 16.00
CA HIS A 572 21.74 -13.27 15.84
C HIS A 572 22.64 -14.29 16.57
N PRO A 573 22.07 -15.38 17.17
CA PRO A 573 22.87 -16.37 17.87
C PRO A 573 24.02 -16.98 17.04
N GLU A 574 23.87 -17.06 15.71
CA GLU A 574 24.95 -17.52 14.82
C GLU A 574 26.20 -16.65 14.84
N SER A 575 26.07 -15.38 15.27
CA SER A 575 27.17 -14.40 15.35
C SER A 575 27.67 -14.17 16.78
N TYR A 576 27.20 -14.94 17.77
CA TYR A 576 27.66 -14.77 19.16
C TYR A 576 29.15 -15.07 19.33
N ASP A 577 29.68 -16.09 18.67
CA ASP A 577 31.09 -16.41 18.73
C ASP A 577 31.95 -15.26 18.18
N VAL A 578 31.49 -14.61 17.13
CA VAL A 578 32.15 -13.41 16.57
C VAL A 578 32.11 -12.26 17.57
N ALA A 579 30.96 -12.00 18.20
CA ALA A 579 30.82 -10.95 19.22
C ALA A 579 31.75 -11.18 20.41
N ILE A 580 31.83 -12.42 20.92
CA ILE A 580 32.74 -12.83 22.00
C ILE A 580 34.20 -12.61 21.59
N ALA A 581 34.56 -13.03 20.37
CA ALA A 581 35.93 -12.88 19.88
C ALA A 581 36.33 -11.40 19.71
N ILE A 582 35.42 -10.51 19.28
CA ILE A 582 35.63 -9.08 19.19
C ILE A 582 35.88 -8.49 20.60
N LEU A 583 35.05 -8.81 21.59
CA LEU A 583 35.21 -8.37 22.97
C LEU A 583 36.55 -8.83 23.56
N LYS A 584 36.96 -10.07 23.30
CA LYS A 584 38.25 -10.61 23.74
C LYS A 584 39.42 -9.87 23.11
N LYS A 585 39.34 -9.57 21.80
CA LYS A 585 40.39 -8.82 21.09
C LYS A 585 40.52 -7.38 21.61
N ALA A 586 39.41 -6.76 22.05
CA ALA A 586 39.37 -5.46 22.70
C ALA A 586 39.76 -5.51 24.19
N ASN A 587 40.03 -6.68 24.79
CA ASN A 587 40.17 -6.87 26.24
C ASN A 587 38.98 -6.33 27.05
N ALA A 588 37.75 -6.46 26.48
CA ALA A 588 36.54 -5.83 26.97
C ALA A 588 35.49 -6.85 27.47
N GLU A 589 35.87 -8.12 27.68
CA GLU A 589 34.95 -9.23 28.04
C GLU A 589 34.16 -8.98 29.34
N LYS A 590 34.69 -8.14 30.22
CA LYS A 590 34.08 -7.80 31.52
C LYS A 590 33.28 -6.47 31.50
N LEU A 591 33.35 -5.74 30.40
CA LEU A 591 32.64 -4.47 30.27
C LEU A 591 31.16 -4.70 29.97
N ALA A 592 30.31 -3.84 30.50
CA ALA A 592 28.87 -3.89 30.20
C ALA A 592 28.64 -3.46 28.76
N LEU A 593 27.73 -4.16 28.07
CA LEU A 593 27.30 -3.77 26.73
C LEU A 593 26.72 -2.34 26.77
N GLY A 594 27.06 -1.52 25.78
CA GLY A 594 26.62 -0.13 25.68
C GLY A 594 27.32 0.85 26.62
N SER A 595 28.34 0.41 27.40
CA SER A 595 29.07 1.33 28.26
C SER A 595 30.06 2.21 27.46
N PRO A 596 30.34 3.45 27.94
CA PRO A 596 31.33 4.32 27.32
C PRO A 596 32.72 3.67 27.24
N GLU A 597 33.10 2.87 28.27
CA GLU A 597 34.36 2.14 28.31
C GLU A 597 34.46 1.09 27.22
N LEU A 598 33.33 0.40 26.92
CA LEU A 598 33.27 -0.53 25.80
C LEU A 598 33.40 0.20 24.46
N GLU A 599 32.71 1.31 24.29
CA GLU A 599 32.83 2.13 23.07
C GLU A 599 34.27 2.54 22.80
N GLU A 600 35.00 3.00 23.81
CA GLU A 600 36.39 3.39 23.69
C GLU A 600 37.30 2.20 23.36
N ALA A 601 37.09 1.05 23.99
CA ALA A 601 37.84 -0.17 23.71
C ALA A 601 37.63 -0.68 22.26
N LEU A 602 36.41 -0.56 21.72
CA LEU A 602 36.09 -0.99 20.36
C LEU A 602 36.59 -0.01 19.28
N LYS A 603 36.70 1.29 19.55
CA LYS A 603 37.24 2.28 18.61
C LYS A 603 38.68 2.00 18.15
N GLY A 604 39.47 1.31 18.96
CA GLY A 604 40.83 0.93 18.62
C GLY A 604 40.99 -0.27 17.68
N LEU A 605 39.89 -0.95 17.35
CA LEU A 605 39.97 -2.17 16.53
C LEU A 605 40.01 -1.86 15.03
N ASN A 606 40.83 -2.61 14.30
CA ASN A 606 40.90 -2.53 12.85
C ASN A 606 39.79 -3.37 12.23
N THR A 607 38.72 -2.76 11.69
CA THR A 607 37.57 -3.41 11.10
C THR A 607 37.92 -4.32 9.91
N LYS A 608 39.01 -3.98 9.18
CA LYS A 608 39.43 -4.80 8.02
C LYS A 608 40.03 -6.13 8.47
N GLU A 609 40.88 -6.09 9.52
CA GLU A 609 41.43 -7.31 10.11
C GLU A 609 40.35 -8.20 10.72
N LEU A 610 39.35 -7.61 11.39
CA LEU A 610 38.24 -8.37 11.97
C LEU A 610 37.44 -9.14 10.89
N LYS A 611 37.16 -8.51 9.75
CA LYS A 611 36.46 -9.18 8.66
C LYS A 611 37.24 -10.35 8.07
N GLU A 612 38.54 -10.16 7.85
CA GLU A 612 39.41 -11.20 7.32
C GLU A 612 39.55 -12.36 8.31
N GLU A 613 39.75 -12.07 9.59
CA GLU A 613 39.96 -13.07 10.65
C GLU A 613 38.71 -13.92 10.90
N PHE A 614 37.52 -13.28 10.93
CA PHE A 614 36.27 -14.00 11.22
C PHE A 614 35.51 -14.46 9.97
N GLY A 615 36.01 -14.14 8.78
CA GLY A 615 35.37 -14.52 7.51
C GLY A 615 33.96 -13.93 7.32
N ILE A 616 33.69 -12.73 7.87
CA ILE A 616 32.40 -12.05 7.82
C ILE A 616 32.45 -10.82 6.91
N GLY A 617 31.29 -10.43 6.39
CA GLY A 617 31.15 -9.22 5.61
C GLY A 617 31.07 -7.95 6.45
N GLN A 618 30.98 -6.81 5.78
CA GLN A 618 30.88 -5.51 6.41
C GLN A 618 29.56 -5.35 7.19
N GLU A 619 28.45 -5.77 6.60
CA GLU A 619 27.12 -5.62 7.18
C GLU A 619 26.96 -6.46 8.46
N THR A 620 27.50 -7.70 8.46
CA THR A 620 27.50 -8.53 9.67
C THR A 620 28.36 -7.94 10.76
N LEU A 621 29.55 -7.41 10.43
CA LEU A 621 30.41 -6.74 11.40
C LEU A 621 29.71 -5.51 12.02
N GLU A 622 29.11 -4.66 11.19
CA GLU A 622 28.38 -3.48 11.66
C GLU A 622 27.20 -3.87 12.57
N LEU A 623 26.42 -4.90 12.20
CA LEU A 623 25.34 -5.40 13.04
C LEU A 623 25.83 -5.86 14.41
N VAL A 624 26.96 -6.59 14.46
CA VAL A 624 27.56 -7.07 15.72
C VAL A 624 28.06 -5.89 16.53
N MET A 625 28.79 -4.95 15.93
CA MET A 625 29.34 -3.78 16.62
C MET A 625 28.21 -2.88 17.17
N ASP A 626 27.16 -2.61 16.39
CA ASP A 626 25.99 -1.85 16.83
C ASP A 626 25.27 -2.54 18.00
N GLY A 627 25.11 -3.87 17.92
CA GLY A 627 24.51 -4.66 19.00
C GLY A 627 25.31 -4.63 20.30
N LEU A 628 26.64 -4.55 20.23
CA LEU A 628 27.52 -4.40 21.38
C LEU A 628 27.48 -2.98 21.97
N LEU A 629 27.42 -1.96 21.12
CA LEU A 629 27.44 -0.56 21.51
C LEU A 629 26.07 -0.03 21.95
N LYS A 630 24.99 -0.54 21.36
CA LYS A 630 23.61 -0.07 21.61
C LYS A 630 22.67 -1.22 21.91
N PRO A 631 22.89 -1.98 23.00
CA PRO A 631 22.02 -3.11 23.34
C PRO A 631 20.60 -2.63 23.57
N GLY A 632 19.62 -3.33 23.00
CA GLY A 632 18.19 -3.03 23.18
C GLY A 632 17.71 -1.74 22.53
N ARG A 633 18.49 -1.10 21.65
CA ARG A 633 18.09 0.12 20.93
C ARG A 633 16.74 -0.06 20.24
N ASP A 634 15.85 0.87 20.49
CA ASP A 634 14.61 1.03 19.75
C ASP A 634 14.80 2.13 18.69
N PRO A 635 14.73 1.82 17.39
CA PRO A 635 14.95 2.81 16.34
C PRO A 635 13.92 3.95 16.34
N ARG A 636 12.80 3.78 17.06
CA ARG A 636 11.77 4.80 17.20
C ARG A 636 12.14 5.91 18.21
N GLU A 637 13.13 5.70 19.06
CA GLU A 637 13.58 6.70 20.04
C GLU A 637 14.26 7.91 19.37
N GLU A 638 14.68 7.77 18.11
CA GLU A 638 15.26 8.85 17.32
C GLU A 638 14.20 9.68 16.58
N VAL A 639 12.95 9.23 16.57
CA VAL A 639 11.83 9.94 15.96
C VAL A 639 11.30 10.98 16.95
N ALA A 640 10.91 12.15 16.44
CA ALA A 640 10.29 13.19 17.28
C ALA A 640 9.01 12.65 17.94
N GLY A 641 8.89 12.87 19.24
CA GLY A 641 7.70 12.49 20.01
C GLY A 641 6.48 13.35 19.62
N PRO A 642 5.27 12.98 20.07
CA PRO A 642 4.07 13.75 19.77
C PRO A 642 4.14 15.16 20.37
N ILE A 643 3.44 16.11 19.74
CA ILE A 643 3.32 17.47 20.27
C ILE A 643 2.51 17.43 21.57
N LEU A 644 3.17 17.77 22.68
CA LEU A 644 2.56 17.84 24.00
C LEU A 644 2.07 19.27 24.27
N ARG A 645 0.81 19.42 24.62
CA ARG A 645 0.12 20.68 24.80
C ARG A 645 -0.25 20.92 26.25
N SER A 646 -0.25 22.20 26.64
CA SER A 646 -0.81 22.65 27.92
C SER A 646 -2.01 23.58 27.73
N ASP A 647 -2.27 24.02 26.51
CA ASP A 647 -3.32 25.00 26.16
C ASP A 647 -3.94 24.73 24.79
N VAL A 648 -5.15 25.26 24.55
CA VAL A 648 -5.96 25.05 23.33
C VAL A 648 -5.81 26.21 22.36
N LEU A 649 -5.51 25.93 21.10
CA LEU A 649 -5.53 26.90 20.00
C LEU A 649 -6.95 26.97 19.40
N LYS A 650 -7.51 28.18 19.28
CA LYS A 650 -8.83 28.41 18.65
C LYS A 650 -8.66 28.85 17.21
N MET A 651 -9.60 28.45 16.33
CA MET A 651 -9.56 28.82 14.91
C MET A 651 -9.67 30.33 14.71
N GLU A 652 -10.43 31.01 15.56
CA GLU A 652 -10.59 32.46 15.55
C GLU A 652 -9.31 33.21 15.96
N ALA A 653 -8.37 32.53 16.60
CA ALA A 653 -7.07 33.08 16.97
C ALA A 653 -6.04 32.98 15.85
N LEU A 654 -6.33 32.20 14.79
CA LEU A 654 -5.44 32.06 13.65
C LEU A 654 -5.40 33.34 12.81
N GLN A 655 -4.23 33.68 12.31
CA GLN A 655 -4.01 34.79 11.41
C GLN A 655 -3.18 34.33 10.21
N VAL A 656 -3.48 34.86 9.02
CA VAL A 656 -2.66 34.60 7.84
C VAL A 656 -1.24 35.09 8.10
N GLY A 657 -0.24 34.23 7.79
CA GLY A 657 1.16 34.44 8.08
C GLY A 657 1.62 33.89 9.45
N MET A 658 0.70 33.41 10.29
CA MET A 658 1.05 32.82 11.59
C MET A 658 1.85 31.54 11.39
N GLU A 659 2.97 31.43 12.12
CA GLU A 659 3.83 30.25 12.17
C GLU A 659 3.35 29.31 13.28
N LEU A 660 3.21 28.03 12.97
CA LEU A 660 2.72 26.99 13.87
C LEU A 660 3.51 25.70 13.70
N GLU A 661 3.62 24.94 14.76
CA GLU A 661 4.00 23.51 14.66
C GLU A 661 2.74 22.67 14.53
N GLY A 662 2.77 21.72 13.60
CA GLY A 662 1.68 20.78 13.37
C GLY A 662 2.17 19.36 13.14
N THR A 663 1.29 18.40 13.38
CA THR A 663 1.56 16.99 13.11
C THR A 663 0.88 16.57 11.81
N VAL A 664 1.63 15.97 10.89
CA VAL A 664 1.10 15.41 9.65
C VAL A 664 0.17 14.23 9.98
N ARG A 665 -1.11 14.35 9.64
CA ARG A 665 -2.13 13.33 9.92
C ARG A 665 -2.36 12.39 8.74
N ASN A 666 -2.24 12.92 7.54
CA ASN A 666 -2.44 12.14 6.32
C ASN A 666 -1.62 12.75 5.17
N VAL A 667 -1.07 11.88 4.32
CA VAL A 667 -0.37 12.26 3.10
C VAL A 667 -1.16 11.70 1.92
N VAL A 668 -1.45 12.58 0.96
CA VAL A 668 -2.22 12.26 -0.25
C VAL A 668 -1.48 12.77 -1.48
N ASP A 669 -1.85 12.32 -2.68
CA ASP A 669 -1.14 12.69 -3.92
C ASP A 669 -1.03 14.21 -4.17
N PHE A 670 -1.99 14.99 -3.69
CA PHE A 670 -2.04 16.44 -3.90
C PHE A 670 -1.51 17.26 -2.71
N GLY A 671 -1.05 16.62 -1.61
CA GLY A 671 -0.51 17.33 -0.46
C GLY A 671 -0.53 16.55 0.84
N ALA A 672 -0.50 17.27 1.96
CA ALA A 672 -0.55 16.70 3.30
C ALA A 672 -1.55 17.44 4.18
N PHE A 673 -2.29 16.70 5.00
CA PHE A 673 -3.14 17.24 6.05
C PHE A 673 -2.36 17.31 7.36
N VAL A 674 -2.36 18.50 7.97
CA VAL A 674 -1.56 18.80 9.16
C VAL A 674 -2.48 19.28 10.30
N ASP A 675 -2.43 18.58 11.42
CA ASP A 675 -3.10 19.00 12.67
C ASP A 675 -2.28 20.09 13.35
N ILE A 676 -2.75 21.31 13.27
CA ILE A 676 -2.17 22.49 13.93
C ILE A 676 -2.84 22.82 15.28
N GLY A 677 -3.71 21.93 15.77
CA GLY A 677 -4.40 22.13 17.05
C GLY A 677 -5.75 22.84 16.98
N VAL A 678 -6.30 23.04 15.78
CA VAL A 678 -7.65 23.58 15.57
C VAL A 678 -8.61 22.47 15.12
N LYS A 679 -9.90 22.78 15.02
CA LYS A 679 -10.98 21.79 14.80
C LYS A 679 -10.81 20.95 13.52
N GLN A 680 -10.18 21.47 12.50
CA GLN A 680 -9.93 20.80 11.22
C GLN A 680 -8.47 20.85 10.87
N ASP A 681 -7.96 19.75 10.28
CA ASP A 681 -6.61 19.71 9.79
C ASP A 681 -6.44 20.71 8.63
N GLY A 682 -5.33 21.43 8.64
CA GLY A 682 -4.96 22.32 7.55
C GLY A 682 -4.36 21.55 6.38
N LEU A 683 -4.61 22.01 5.15
CA LEU A 683 -4.04 21.41 3.95
C LEU A 683 -2.76 22.14 3.55
N VAL A 684 -1.66 21.40 3.44
CA VAL A 684 -0.45 21.84 2.73
C VAL A 684 -0.50 21.22 1.34
N HIS A 685 -0.81 22.03 0.32
CA HIS A 685 -0.81 21.56 -1.07
C HIS A 685 0.60 21.15 -1.51
N ILE A 686 0.73 20.18 -2.43
CA ILE A 686 2.02 19.67 -2.92
C ILE A 686 3.01 20.76 -3.35
N SER A 687 2.51 21.85 -3.95
CA SER A 687 3.34 23.01 -4.35
C SER A 687 3.82 23.87 -3.19
N LYS A 688 3.34 23.62 -1.97
CA LYS A 688 3.66 24.36 -0.73
C LYS A 688 4.45 23.53 0.28
N LEU A 689 4.82 22.28 -0.06
CA LEU A 689 5.60 21.40 0.81
C LEU A 689 7.06 21.81 0.89
N LYS A 690 7.68 22.14 -0.26
CA LYS A 690 9.05 22.70 -0.32
C LYS A 690 9.25 23.55 -1.57
N LYS A 691 10.29 24.39 -1.60
CA LYS A 691 10.69 25.13 -2.79
C LYS A 691 11.15 24.15 -3.88
N GLY A 692 10.61 24.29 -5.10
CA GLY A 692 10.92 23.43 -6.26
C GLY A 692 9.86 22.36 -6.54
N PHE A 693 10.14 21.54 -7.54
CA PHE A 693 9.21 20.48 -7.96
C PHE A 693 9.20 19.32 -6.96
N VAL A 694 8.04 18.93 -6.51
CA VAL A 694 7.80 17.74 -5.68
C VAL A 694 7.04 16.74 -6.54
N LYS A 695 7.61 15.55 -6.70
CA LYS A 695 6.98 14.48 -7.48
C LYS A 695 5.88 13.79 -6.68
N HIS A 696 6.18 13.45 -5.44
CA HIS A 696 5.23 12.84 -4.50
C HIS A 696 5.33 13.54 -3.14
N PRO A 697 4.21 13.87 -2.48
CA PRO A 697 4.24 14.48 -1.14
C PRO A 697 4.99 13.66 -0.11
N SER A 698 4.94 12.32 -0.21
CA SER A 698 5.67 11.38 0.64
C SER A 698 7.20 11.47 0.52
N ASP A 699 7.73 12.12 -0.53
CA ASP A 699 9.17 12.42 -0.66
C ASP A 699 9.61 13.56 0.27
N VAL A 700 8.66 14.28 0.86
CA VAL A 700 8.92 15.50 1.67
C VAL A 700 8.42 15.34 3.10
N VAL A 701 7.27 14.73 3.30
CA VAL A 701 6.64 14.56 4.62
C VAL A 701 6.02 13.18 4.77
N ALA A 702 5.99 12.69 6.01
CA ALA A 702 5.39 11.42 6.39
C ALA A 702 4.32 11.61 7.48
N VAL A 703 3.38 10.68 7.59
CA VAL A 703 2.38 10.69 8.67
C VAL A 703 3.09 10.57 10.01
N GLY A 704 2.75 11.49 10.93
CA GLY A 704 3.38 11.59 12.24
C GLY A 704 4.49 12.62 12.31
N ASP A 705 5.01 13.13 11.19
CA ASP A 705 6.02 14.19 11.19
C ASP A 705 5.51 15.45 11.87
N ILE A 706 6.39 16.08 12.65
CA ILE A 706 6.19 17.41 13.18
C ILE A 706 6.78 18.40 12.19
N VAL A 707 5.95 19.28 11.68
CA VAL A 707 6.34 20.25 10.65
C VAL A 707 6.01 21.67 11.08
N THR A 708 6.89 22.60 10.73
CA THR A 708 6.58 24.03 10.84
C THR A 708 5.78 24.45 9.62
N VAL A 709 4.63 25.09 9.86
CA VAL A 709 3.73 25.55 8.81
C VAL A 709 3.30 26.99 9.03
N TRP A 710 3.01 27.69 7.96
CA TRP A 710 2.48 29.04 7.96
C TRP A 710 1.05 29.03 7.40
N VAL A 711 0.12 29.71 8.08
CA VAL A 711 -1.25 29.89 7.61
C VAL A 711 -1.24 30.77 6.36
N THR A 712 -1.70 30.27 5.22
CA THR A 712 -1.75 31.01 3.95
C THR A 712 -3.13 31.55 3.63
N GLU A 713 -4.17 30.79 3.97
CA GLU A 713 -5.56 31.19 3.76
C GLU A 713 -6.45 30.63 4.87
N LEU A 714 -7.52 31.34 5.21
CA LEU A 714 -8.41 31.01 6.30
C LEU A 714 -9.86 31.27 5.89
N ASP A 715 -10.65 30.20 5.76
CA ASP A 715 -12.09 30.29 5.53
C ASP A 715 -12.85 29.84 6.79
N LEU A 716 -13.13 30.80 7.67
CA LEU A 716 -13.85 30.53 8.93
C LEU A 716 -15.28 30.01 8.70
N LYS A 717 -15.93 30.33 7.56
CA LYS A 717 -17.30 29.88 7.25
C LYS A 717 -17.31 28.39 6.85
N LYS A 718 -16.34 27.96 6.08
CA LYS A 718 -16.19 26.56 5.64
C LYS A 718 -15.30 25.75 6.59
N GLY A 719 -14.67 26.40 7.57
CA GLY A 719 -13.75 25.77 8.50
C GLY A 719 -12.47 25.27 7.81
N ARG A 720 -12.01 25.89 6.72
CA ARG A 720 -10.80 25.47 6.00
C ARG A 720 -9.62 26.34 6.37
N VAL A 721 -8.45 25.69 6.49
CA VAL A 721 -7.17 26.34 6.71
C VAL A 721 -6.18 25.81 5.68
N ASP A 722 -5.68 26.69 4.83
CA ASP A 722 -4.61 26.36 3.90
C ASP A 722 -3.27 26.76 4.52
N LEU A 723 -2.32 25.84 4.41
CA LEU A 723 -1.02 25.94 5.04
C LEU A 723 0.11 25.88 4.01
N SER A 724 1.29 26.36 4.40
CA SER A 724 2.52 26.23 3.63
C SER A 724 3.67 25.85 4.55
N MET A 725 4.49 24.91 4.13
CA MET A 725 5.79 24.63 4.76
C MET A 725 6.91 25.53 4.21
N ILE A 726 6.59 26.34 3.21
CA ILE A 726 7.50 27.37 2.68
C ILE A 726 7.19 28.64 3.44
N GLY A 727 8.14 29.10 4.27
CA GLY A 727 8.03 30.36 5.02
C GLY A 727 7.80 31.55 4.12
N PRO A 728 7.19 32.64 4.63
CA PRO A 728 7.04 33.89 3.90
C PRO A 728 8.42 34.42 3.48
N GLU A 729 8.55 34.79 2.21
CA GLU A 729 9.77 35.46 1.76
C GLU A 729 9.93 36.77 2.54
N ASN A 730 11.02 36.89 3.28
CA ASN A 730 11.38 38.17 3.89
C ASN A 730 11.50 39.21 2.77
N LYS A 731 10.53 40.12 2.68
CA LYS A 731 10.55 41.27 1.77
C LYS A 731 11.57 42.34 2.20
N ASN A 732 12.69 41.93 2.81
CA ASN A 732 13.79 42.83 3.17
C ASN A 732 15.12 42.13 2.85
N SER A 733 15.56 42.24 1.61
CA SER A 733 16.95 42.28 1.21
C SER A 733 17.07 42.95 -0.15
#